data_f865445c49283310a2c2eadadbf105ed
#
_entry.id   f865445c49283310a2c2eadadbf105ed
#
_cell.length_a   1.000
_cell.length_b   1.000
_cell.length_c   1.000
_cell.angle_alpha   90.00
_cell.angle_beta   90.00
_cell.angle_gamma   90.00
#
_symmetry.space_group_name_H-M   'P 1'
#
loop_
_entity.id
_entity.type
_entity.pdbx_description
1 polymer ?
#
loop_
_entity_poly.entity_id
_entity_poly.type
_entity_poly.pdbx_seq_one_letter_code
_entity_poly.pdbx_strand_id
1 'polypeptide(L)'
;MSDAKNKTTRGQSPESAPLTPSHPVLLFAGRSLAWLAGLLLAGCAGVLLLLALGLAMAYPNLPDISGLTDYRPKLPLRVLSAEGALLGEFGEERRNYLPVGQIPKVMQDAVLAIEDARFYQHGGVDYLGVLRAGLANVSESRSQGASTITMQLARNFYLSTEKTLTRKIYEILLALKIESALPKDKILEIYMNQIFLGHRAYGFAAASEVYFGKALKDITIAEAAMLAGLPKAPSAYNPISNPRRATLRQQYIIDRMLDNGFINEEQHHAAKAERLRYRPQMSESTTHAEYVAEAARQLIFNQYGDEAYSRGLNVHLTVRADEQNAAYRALRRGIMDYERRQVYRGPEDYVDLPADPKDLDTRIAEALADHPANDELLPAVVLEAGPKKVVAALQSGDPITIVGEGLKPATSGLAEQGNPKTRIRRGAIIRVLKTVKTGKDGVKEEWTVTQLPEVEGAFIAMDPRSGNLRAMVGGFDYAKNKFNHATQAWRQPGSSFKPFIYSAALEKGLTPSTVVNDAPLFFSAANTGSQPWEPKNYDGTFEGPMPLRRALARSKNMVSIRVLQSVGVHEAQAWLTRFGFEADKHPAYLTMALGAGSVTPMQMAQAYGVFANGGHLLTPRLIAKLTDSQGRVLYEAPTPKAEDTPQVIEPRNAFLMNSLLQEVTRSGTAAKAQAQLKRPDLYGKTGTTNDSMDAWFAGYQREVVAVVWIGYDQPRKLGSRETGGGLSLPVWIEYMQYALRNIPVSEYSAPEGVVNLNGEWYYDEFTGGNAVRELSSDEGHLPQSASEDEKKSILDLFKR
;
A
#
# COMPACT_ATOMS: atom_id res chain seq x y z
N MET A 1 -42.88 89.35 -16.90
CA MET A 1 -42.36 90.73 -17.05
C MET A 1 -40.92 90.51 -17.52
N SER A 2 -40.84 90.69 -18.75
CA SER A 2 -40.20 91.72 -19.63
C SER A 2 -38.72 91.59 -19.60
N ASP A 3 -38.16 91.35 -20.64
CA ASP A 3 -37.74 91.87 -21.94
C ASP A 3 -36.24 91.85 -22.04
N ALA A 4 -35.71 91.18 -22.97
CA ALA A 4 -35.37 91.52 -24.36
C ALA A 4 -34.09 92.29 -24.55
N LYS A 5 -33.30 91.85 -25.45
CA LYS A 5 -32.60 92.38 -26.64
C LYS A 5 -31.11 92.12 -26.67
N ASN A 6 -30.70 91.22 -27.55
CA ASN A 6 -30.18 91.50 -28.88
C ASN A 6 -28.92 92.40 -29.01
N LYS A 7 -27.82 91.86 -29.44
CA LYS A 7 -27.11 92.38 -30.63
C LYS A 7 -25.91 91.49 -31.02
N THR A 8 -25.99 91.06 -32.27
CA THR A 8 -24.92 90.59 -33.15
C THR A 8 -23.60 91.37 -33.13
N THR A 9 -22.52 90.70 -33.27
CA THR A 9 -21.41 91.00 -34.17
C THR A 9 -20.62 89.81 -34.61
N ARG A 10 -20.34 89.81 -35.89
CA ARG A 10 -19.51 88.96 -36.76
C ARG A 10 -18.07 88.92 -36.22
N GLY A 11 -17.39 87.78 -36.47
CA GLY A 11 -15.99 87.91 -36.75
C GLY A 11 -15.17 86.62 -36.45
N GLN A 12 -14.78 85.97 -37.50
CA GLN A 12 -13.52 85.25 -37.77
C GLN A 12 -13.43 83.85 -37.24
N SER A 13 -13.36 82.91 -38.14
CA SER A 13 -12.78 81.57 -38.03
C SER A 13 -11.31 81.63 -37.69
N PRO A 14 -10.83 80.76 -36.84
CA PRO A 14 -9.44 80.37 -36.89
C PRO A 14 -9.26 78.98 -37.58
N GLU A 15 -8.22 78.95 -38.36
CA GLU A 15 -7.66 77.94 -39.21
C GLU A 15 -7.61 76.56 -38.50
N SER A 16 -7.93 75.56 -39.33
CA SER A 16 -7.67 74.13 -39.03
C SER A 16 -6.22 73.82 -38.91
N ALA A 17 -5.78 73.43 -37.68
CA ALA A 17 -4.49 72.83 -37.51
C ALA A 17 -4.42 71.44 -38.17
N PRO A 18 -3.37 71.02 -38.81
CA PRO A 18 -3.27 69.73 -39.50
C PRO A 18 -3.21 68.60 -38.47
N LEU A 19 -4.04 67.61 -38.66
CA LEU A 19 -3.96 66.30 -37.97
C LEU A 19 -2.62 65.65 -38.30
N THR A 20 -1.76 65.47 -37.34
CA THR A 20 -0.54 64.68 -37.47
C THR A 20 -0.89 63.23 -37.84
N PRO A 21 -0.22 62.63 -38.85
CA PRO A 21 -0.53 61.27 -39.23
C PRO A 21 -0.11 60.34 -38.10
N SER A 22 -1.09 59.65 -37.52
CA SER A 22 -0.83 58.53 -36.61
C SER A 22 -0.02 57.46 -37.34
N HIS A 23 1.20 57.19 -36.87
CA HIS A 23 2.09 56.16 -37.41
C HIS A 23 1.40 54.81 -37.48
N PRO A 24 1.25 54.19 -38.70
CA PRO A 24 0.59 52.88 -38.85
C PRO A 24 1.29 51.75 -38.03
N VAL A 25 2.56 51.94 -37.71
CA VAL A 25 3.36 51.00 -36.88
C VAL A 25 2.87 50.93 -35.43
N LEU A 26 2.44 52.05 -34.83
CA LEU A 26 1.88 52.02 -33.46
C LEU A 26 0.50 51.37 -33.35
N LEU A 27 -0.33 51.49 -34.39
CA LEU A 27 -1.62 50.81 -34.47
C LEU A 27 -1.46 49.31 -34.74
N PHE A 28 -0.44 48.91 -35.52
CA PHE A 28 -0.13 47.50 -35.76
C PHE A 28 0.46 46.84 -34.52
N ALA A 29 1.38 47.51 -33.84
CA ALA A 29 1.93 47.03 -32.56
C ALA A 29 0.86 46.91 -31.46
N GLY A 30 -0.04 47.88 -31.34
CA GLY A 30 -1.18 47.82 -30.40
C GLY A 30 -2.16 46.67 -30.67
N ARG A 31 -2.46 46.41 -31.97
CA ARG A 31 -3.28 45.28 -32.38
C ARG A 31 -2.59 43.93 -32.15
N SER A 32 -1.31 43.82 -32.45
CA SER A 32 -0.54 42.59 -32.18
C SER A 32 -0.45 42.30 -30.67
N LEU A 33 -0.25 43.32 -29.84
CA LEU A 33 -0.26 43.18 -28.35
C LEU A 33 -1.65 42.76 -27.84
N ALA A 34 -2.72 43.30 -28.39
CA ALA A 34 -4.09 42.91 -28.03
C ALA A 34 -4.42 41.47 -28.44
N TRP A 35 -3.95 40.99 -29.59
CA TRP A 35 -4.08 39.62 -30.04
C TRP A 35 -3.26 38.67 -29.14
N LEU A 36 -2.02 39.02 -28.78
CA LEU A 36 -1.18 38.25 -27.85
C LEU A 36 -1.82 38.19 -26.46
N ALA A 37 -2.36 39.30 -25.96
CA ALA A 37 -3.08 39.34 -24.70
C ALA A 37 -4.38 38.49 -24.75
N GLY A 38 -5.09 38.53 -25.89
CA GLY A 38 -6.28 37.69 -26.12
C GLY A 38 -5.95 36.20 -26.17
N LEU A 39 -4.87 35.80 -26.83
CA LEU A 39 -4.37 34.42 -26.90
C LEU A 39 -3.90 33.94 -25.52
N LEU A 40 -3.21 34.79 -24.76
CA LEU A 40 -2.82 34.49 -23.37
C LEU A 40 -4.05 34.33 -22.47
N LEU A 41 -5.05 35.21 -22.60
CA LEU A 41 -6.31 35.08 -21.85
C LEU A 41 -7.10 33.83 -22.25
N ALA A 42 -7.18 33.50 -23.54
CA ALA A 42 -7.82 32.29 -24.04
C ALA A 42 -7.07 31.03 -23.58
N GLY A 43 -5.72 31.04 -23.59
CA GLY A 43 -4.89 29.98 -23.04
C GLY A 43 -5.11 29.80 -21.55
N CYS A 44 -5.11 30.89 -20.78
CA CYS A 44 -5.44 30.85 -19.35
C CYS A 44 -6.86 30.33 -19.08
N ALA A 45 -7.84 30.76 -19.86
CA ALA A 45 -9.23 30.28 -19.76
C ALA A 45 -9.36 28.80 -20.12
N GLY A 46 -8.63 28.33 -21.15
CA GLY A 46 -8.55 26.92 -21.49
C GLY A 46 -7.93 26.06 -20.40
N VAL A 47 -6.84 26.50 -19.79
CA VAL A 47 -6.21 25.85 -18.65
C VAL A 47 -7.15 25.82 -17.44
N LEU A 48 -7.84 26.94 -17.15
CA LEU A 48 -8.82 26.99 -16.06
C LEU A 48 -10.02 26.06 -16.31
N LEU A 49 -10.48 25.95 -17.55
CA LEU A 49 -11.56 25.02 -17.92
C LEU A 49 -11.12 23.56 -17.77
N LEU A 50 -9.92 23.21 -18.21
CA LEU A 50 -9.37 21.86 -18.05
C LEU A 50 -9.15 21.53 -16.58
N LEU A 51 -8.69 22.49 -15.78
CA LEU A 51 -8.58 22.35 -14.33
C LEU A 51 -9.97 22.16 -13.69
N ALA A 52 -10.96 22.96 -14.08
CA ALA A 52 -12.32 22.83 -13.57
C ALA A 52 -12.97 21.48 -13.94
N LEU A 53 -12.72 20.98 -15.15
CA LEU A 53 -13.19 19.68 -15.61
C LEU A 53 -12.49 18.53 -14.83
N GLY A 54 -11.18 18.61 -14.66
CA GLY A 54 -10.42 17.68 -13.85
C GLY A 54 -10.85 17.67 -12.39
N LEU A 55 -11.16 18.84 -11.84
CA LEU A 55 -11.70 19.00 -10.50
C LEU A 55 -13.10 18.40 -10.37
N ALA A 56 -13.98 18.62 -11.35
CA ALA A 56 -15.32 18.07 -11.37
C ALA A 56 -15.33 16.53 -11.47
N MET A 57 -14.37 15.95 -12.17
CA MET A 57 -14.19 14.49 -12.23
C MET A 57 -13.55 13.90 -10.96
N ALA A 58 -12.66 14.63 -10.32
CA ALA A 58 -11.98 14.16 -9.12
C ALA A 58 -12.83 14.31 -7.85
N TYR A 59 -13.69 15.33 -7.79
CA TYR A 59 -14.48 15.66 -6.59
C TYR A 59 -15.44 14.55 -6.12
N PRO A 60 -16.18 13.85 -7.00
CA PRO A 60 -17.03 12.73 -6.59
C PRO A 60 -16.29 11.52 -6.01
N ASN A 61 -15.00 11.37 -6.38
CA ASN A 61 -14.15 10.26 -5.94
C ASN A 61 -13.37 10.58 -4.67
N LEU A 62 -13.62 11.73 -4.03
CA LEU A 62 -12.98 12.06 -2.77
C LEU A 62 -13.53 11.19 -1.63
N PRO A 63 -12.66 10.72 -0.72
CA PRO A 63 -13.07 9.99 0.46
C PRO A 63 -14.16 10.68 1.25
N ASP A 64 -14.98 9.90 1.93
CA ASP A 64 -15.94 10.41 2.89
C ASP A 64 -15.20 10.99 4.11
N ILE A 65 -15.57 12.21 4.51
CA ILE A 65 -14.97 12.92 5.64
C ILE A 65 -15.77 12.81 6.94
N SER A 66 -16.86 12.00 6.95
CA SER A 66 -17.73 11.84 8.13
C SER A 66 -16.97 11.33 9.37
N GLY A 67 -15.89 10.56 9.18
CA GLY A 67 -15.02 10.09 10.27
C GLY A 67 -14.22 11.19 11.00
N LEU A 68 -14.22 12.43 10.51
CA LEU A 68 -13.60 13.57 11.20
C LEU A 68 -14.50 14.22 12.26
N THR A 69 -15.79 13.91 12.27
CA THR A 69 -16.78 14.67 13.04
C THR A 69 -17.01 14.17 14.46
N ASP A 70 -16.63 12.92 14.79
CA ASP A 70 -16.99 12.32 16.09
C ASP A 70 -15.77 11.64 16.76
N TYR A 71 -14.99 12.42 17.48
CA TYR A 71 -13.79 11.95 18.17
C TYR A 71 -13.85 12.16 19.69
N ARG A 72 -13.89 11.04 20.48
CA ARG A 72 -13.80 11.06 21.96
C ARG A 72 -12.99 9.85 22.48
N PRO A 73 -11.86 10.05 23.17
CA PRO A 73 -11.09 8.94 23.74
C PRO A 73 -11.05 8.88 25.26
N LYS A 74 -11.05 7.69 25.88
CA LYS A 74 -10.76 7.57 27.33
C LYS A 74 -9.85 6.41 27.75
N LEU A 75 -9.92 5.22 27.22
CA LEU A 75 -8.99 4.11 27.56
C LEU A 75 -8.54 3.39 26.28
N PRO A 76 -7.25 3.05 26.11
CA PRO A 76 -6.77 2.51 24.86
C PRO A 76 -7.39 1.16 24.55
N LEU A 77 -7.70 0.96 23.27
CA LEU A 77 -7.95 -0.35 22.71
C LEU A 77 -6.60 -1.05 22.52
N ARG A 78 -6.38 -2.17 23.15
CA ARG A 78 -5.16 -2.98 23.02
C ARG A 78 -5.42 -4.18 22.13
N VAL A 79 -4.56 -4.37 21.17
CA VAL A 79 -4.57 -5.54 20.28
C VAL A 79 -3.40 -6.42 20.67
N LEU A 80 -3.72 -7.65 21.05
CA LEU A 80 -2.76 -8.61 21.58
C LEU A 80 -2.68 -9.82 20.65
N SER A 81 -1.50 -10.42 20.50
CA SER A 81 -1.32 -11.70 19.82
C SER A 81 -1.98 -12.85 20.60
N ALA A 82 -1.98 -14.04 20.02
CA ALA A 82 -2.45 -15.26 20.66
C ALA A 82 -1.70 -15.57 21.98
N GLU A 83 -0.43 -15.18 22.06
CA GLU A 83 0.44 -15.34 23.23
C GLU A 83 0.36 -14.15 24.21
N GLY A 84 -0.42 -13.11 23.89
CA GLY A 84 -0.57 -11.92 24.71
C GLY A 84 0.47 -10.81 24.45
N ALA A 85 1.29 -10.92 23.39
CA ALA A 85 2.19 -9.84 23.01
C ALA A 85 1.41 -8.66 22.43
N LEU A 86 1.78 -7.43 22.77
CA LEU A 86 1.16 -6.23 22.25
C LEU A 86 1.49 -6.04 20.78
N LEU A 87 0.47 -6.08 19.92
CA LEU A 87 0.60 -5.86 18.49
C LEU A 87 0.23 -4.43 18.08
N GLY A 88 -0.68 -3.80 18.82
CA GLY A 88 -1.09 -2.43 18.58
C GLY A 88 -1.86 -1.87 19.76
N GLU A 89 -1.81 -0.55 19.90
CA GLU A 89 -2.53 0.18 20.92
C GLU A 89 -3.18 1.39 20.28
N PHE A 90 -4.50 1.50 20.43
CA PHE A 90 -5.32 2.55 19.83
C PHE A 90 -6.14 3.20 20.94
N GLY A 91 -5.96 4.49 21.16
CA GLY A 91 -6.67 5.27 22.20
C GLY A 91 -5.75 6.06 23.11
N GLU A 92 -6.29 6.50 24.23
CA GLU A 92 -5.93 7.67 24.98
C GLU A 92 -4.61 7.70 25.76
N GLU A 93 -3.96 6.61 26.05
CA GLU A 93 -2.68 6.77 26.76
C GLU A 93 -1.62 7.52 25.95
N ARG A 94 -1.93 7.79 24.66
CA ARG A 94 -1.09 8.59 23.75
C ARG A 94 -1.87 9.55 22.87
N ARG A 95 -3.16 9.76 23.14
CA ARG A 95 -4.03 10.78 22.54
C ARG A 95 -4.89 11.38 23.64
N ASN A 96 -4.35 12.31 24.35
CA ASN A 96 -5.11 13.05 25.34
C ASN A 96 -5.90 14.14 24.61
N TYR A 97 -7.16 13.84 24.24
CA TYR A 97 -8.00 14.77 23.49
C TYR A 97 -8.31 15.99 24.33
N LEU A 98 -8.02 17.14 23.78
CA LEU A 98 -8.38 18.42 24.34
C LEU A 98 -9.22 19.20 23.31
N PRO A 99 -10.43 19.68 23.68
CA PRO A 99 -11.10 20.69 22.88
C PRO A 99 -10.18 21.90 22.67
N VAL A 100 -10.31 22.57 21.53
CA VAL A 100 -9.42 23.69 21.18
C VAL A 100 -9.33 24.77 22.28
N GLY A 101 -10.45 25.03 22.96
CA GLY A 101 -10.50 25.97 24.09
C GLY A 101 -9.72 25.52 25.35
N GLN A 102 -9.34 24.26 25.46
CA GLN A 102 -8.51 23.71 26.53
C GLN A 102 -7.04 23.55 26.13
N ILE A 103 -6.73 23.71 24.85
CA ILE A 103 -5.36 23.71 24.36
C ILE A 103 -4.74 25.08 24.69
N PRO A 104 -3.63 25.15 25.43
CA PRO A 104 -3.02 26.41 25.79
C PRO A 104 -2.70 27.26 24.55
N LYS A 105 -2.96 28.58 24.66
CA LYS A 105 -2.71 29.53 23.60
C LYS A 105 -1.26 29.48 23.09
N VAL A 106 -0.29 29.28 23.98
CA VAL A 106 1.14 29.17 23.65
C VAL A 106 1.39 27.97 22.71
N MET A 107 0.66 26.87 22.87
CA MET A 107 0.80 25.70 21.99
C MET A 107 0.17 25.96 20.63
N GLN A 108 -1.02 26.57 20.62
CA GLN A 108 -1.68 26.93 19.36
C GLN A 108 -0.79 27.91 18.57
N ASP A 109 -0.27 28.93 19.21
CA ASP A 109 0.58 29.95 18.60
C ASP A 109 1.90 29.36 18.06
N ALA A 110 2.52 28.45 18.80
CA ALA A 110 3.73 27.76 18.34
C ALA A 110 3.47 26.93 17.06
N VAL A 111 2.34 26.22 17.00
CA VAL A 111 1.94 25.45 15.81
C VAL A 111 1.62 26.38 14.65
N LEU A 112 0.81 27.41 14.88
CA LEU A 112 0.46 28.39 13.85
C LEU A 112 1.70 29.10 13.31
N ALA A 113 2.62 29.51 14.17
CA ALA A 113 3.84 30.22 13.76
C ALA A 113 4.68 29.44 12.76
N ILE A 114 4.71 28.11 12.87
CA ILE A 114 5.58 27.28 12.06
C ILE A 114 4.88 26.58 10.91
N GLU A 115 3.62 26.18 11.08
CA GLU A 115 2.91 25.39 10.09
C GLU A 115 2.00 26.25 9.19
N ASP A 116 1.30 27.25 9.77
CA ASP A 116 0.32 28.04 9.03
C ASP A 116 -0.03 29.36 9.76
N ALA A 117 0.85 30.34 9.67
CA ALA A 117 0.69 31.60 10.41
C ALA A 117 -0.59 32.38 10.03
N ARG A 118 -1.18 32.12 8.87
CA ARG A 118 -2.39 32.77 8.37
C ARG A 118 -3.59 31.83 8.32
N PHE A 119 -3.58 30.76 9.11
CA PHE A 119 -4.61 29.70 9.12
C PHE A 119 -6.04 30.25 9.14
N TYR A 120 -6.33 31.25 9.96
CA TYR A 120 -7.65 31.86 10.09
C TYR A 120 -8.02 32.81 8.94
N GLN A 121 -7.10 33.10 8.01
CA GLN A 121 -7.27 34.09 6.94
C GLN A 121 -7.53 33.48 5.55
N HIS A 122 -7.46 32.14 5.42
CA HIS A 122 -7.68 31.47 4.13
C HIS A 122 -8.64 30.29 4.27
N GLY A 123 -9.24 29.83 3.16
CA GLY A 123 -10.19 28.71 3.11
C GLY A 123 -9.54 27.39 2.66
N GLY A 124 -8.57 26.87 3.41
CA GLY A 124 -7.90 25.59 3.16
C GLY A 124 -6.63 25.67 2.34
N VAL A 125 -6.50 26.65 1.47
CA VAL A 125 -5.30 26.90 0.65
C VAL A 125 -4.86 28.34 0.84
N ASP A 126 -3.61 28.55 1.25
CA ASP A 126 -3.01 29.88 1.35
C ASP A 126 -2.40 30.31 0.01
N TYR A 127 -3.23 30.82 -0.91
CA TYR A 127 -2.80 31.26 -2.25
C TYR A 127 -1.71 32.35 -2.22
N LEU A 128 -1.77 33.27 -1.23
CA LEU A 128 -0.76 34.31 -1.06
C LEU A 128 0.55 33.73 -0.51
N GLY A 129 0.47 32.71 0.34
CA GLY A 129 1.62 31.95 0.83
C GLY A 129 2.30 31.16 -0.29
N VAL A 130 1.52 30.51 -1.14
CA VAL A 130 2.01 29.80 -2.33
C VAL A 130 2.75 30.75 -3.28
N LEU A 131 2.17 31.93 -3.55
CA LEU A 131 2.78 32.94 -4.43
C LEU A 131 4.09 33.47 -3.83
N ARG A 132 4.11 33.77 -2.53
CA ARG A 132 5.30 34.21 -1.79
C ARG A 132 6.40 33.13 -1.78
N ALA A 133 6.03 31.87 -1.50
CA ALA A 133 6.95 30.74 -1.53
C ALA A 133 7.51 30.50 -2.94
N GLY A 134 6.68 30.67 -3.98
CA GLY A 134 7.12 30.59 -5.38
C GLY A 134 8.14 31.67 -5.74
N LEU A 135 7.93 32.92 -5.29
CA LEU A 135 8.85 34.04 -5.51
C LEU A 135 10.15 33.89 -4.68
N ALA A 136 10.05 33.41 -3.44
CA ALA A 136 11.20 33.18 -2.57
C ALA A 136 12.07 32.02 -3.06
N ASN A 137 11.48 30.97 -3.65
CA ASN A 137 12.23 29.85 -4.24
C ASN A 137 12.99 30.22 -5.52
N VAL A 138 12.67 31.35 -6.14
CA VAL A 138 13.40 31.89 -7.30
C VAL A 138 14.58 32.77 -6.86
N SER A 139 14.53 33.39 -5.66
CA SER A 139 15.52 34.34 -5.20
C SER A 139 16.40 33.87 -4.04
N GLU A 140 15.95 32.91 -3.22
CA GLU A 140 16.71 32.42 -2.06
C GLU A 140 16.51 30.92 -1.88
N SER A 141 17.60 30.19 -1.58
CA SER A 141 17.62 28.72 -1.43
C SER A 141 16.95 28.17 -0.14
N ARG A 142 15.91 28.81 0.35
CA ARG A 142 15.12 28.34 1.51
C ARG A 142 13.72 27.94 1.07
N SER A 143 13.48 26.65 0.92
CA SER A 143 12.17 26.05 0.66
C SER A 143 11.22 26.38 1.84
N GLN A 144 10.36 27.37 1.68
CA GLN A 144 9.21 27.59 2.57
C GLN A 144 8.10 26.62 2.15
N GLY A 145 7.57 25.84 3.11
CA GLY A 145 6.47 24.92 2.87
C GLY A 145 5.17 25.67 2.53
N ALA A 146 4.56 25.33 1.40
CA ALA A 146 3.29 25.92 0.94
C ALA A 146 2.06 25.09 1.34
N SER A 147 2.20 24.13 2.28
CA SER A 147 1.09 23.28 2.74
C SER A 147 0.47 23.87 4.00
N THR A 148 -0.85 24.02 3.99
CA THR A 148 -1.63 24.50 5.12
C THR A 148 -1.91 23.39 6.14
N ILE A 149 -2.35 23.74 7.35
CA ILE A 149 -2.81 22.80 8.38
C ILE A 149 -3.92 21.90 7.81
N THR A 150 -4.89 22.45 7.09
CA THR A 150 -5.99 21.67 6.48
C THR A 150 -5.51 20.70 5.42
N MET A 151 -4.54 21.08 4.60
CA MET A 151 -3.90 20.17 3.63
C MET A 151 -3.11 19.05 4.32
N GLN A 152 -2.44 19.34 5.42
CA GLN A 152 -1.76 18.33 6.23
C GLN A 152 -2.76 17.37 6.88
N LEU A 153 -3.88 17.89 7.37
CA LEU A 153 -4.96 17.09 7.91
C LEU A 153 -5.51 16.13 6.84
N ALA A 154 -5.84 16.65 5.65
CA ALA A 154 -6.30 15.86 4.52
C ALA A 154 -5.31 14.74 4.14
N ARG A 155 -4.03 15.07 4.07
CA ARG A 155 -2.96 14.09 3.79
C ARG A 155 -2.89 13.00 4.85
N ASN A 156 -2.92 13.38 6.12
CA ASN A 156 -2.71 12.45 7.23
C ASN A 156 -3.86 11.45 7.40
N PHE A 157 -5.09 11.82 6.97
CA PHE A 157 -6.27 10.97 7.13
C PHE A 157 -6.59 10.13 5.89
N TYR A 158 -6.31 10.64 4.68
CA TYR A 158 -6.91 10.08 3.47
C TYR A 158 -5.92 9.75 2.36
N LEU A 159 -4.65 10.14 2.47
CA LEU A 159 -3.72 10.04 1.36
C LEU A 159 -2.44 9.26 1.72
N SER A 160 -1.84 8.63 0.72
CA SER A 160 -0.54 7.96 0.87
C SER A 160 0.59 8.98 1.08
N THR A 161 1.72 8.50 1.60
CA THR A 161 2.91 9.32 1.83
C THR A 161 3.71 9.63 0.54
N GLU A 162 3.36 9.01 -0.60
CA GLU A 162 4.06 9.22 -1.87
C GLU A 162 3.89 10.64 -2.38
N LYS A 163 5.00 11.29 -2.77
CA LYS A 163 5.01 12.65 -3.30
C LYS A 163 4.69 12.64 -4.80
N THR A 164 3.40 12.65 -5.16
CA THR A 164 2.95 12.75 -6.55
C THR A 164 2.14 14.04 -6.77
N LEU A 165 2.13 14.55 -8.01
CA LEU A 165 1.28 15.69 -8.37
C LEU A 165 -0.20 15.38 -8.14
N THR A 166 -0.62 14.15 -8.45
CA THR A 166 -1.98 13.67 -8.22
C THR A 166 -2.35 13.77 -6.74
N ARG A 167 -1.49 13.28 -5.84
CA ARG A 167 -1.69 13.41 -4.41
C ARG A 167 -1.84 14.88 -3.97
N LYS A 168 -1.04 15.79 -4.53
CA LYS A 168 -1.11 17.22 -4.18
C LYS A 168 -2.43 17.85 -4.60
N ILE A 169 -2.99 17.43 -5.73
CA ILE A 169 -4.33 17.85 -6.16
C ILE A 169 -5.39 17.33 -5.18
N TYR A 170 -5.32 16.05 -4.79
CA TYR A 170 -6.24 15.48 -3.81
C TYR A 170 -6.10 16.17 -2.43
N GLU A 171 -4.89 16.51 -1.97
CA GLU A 171 -4.70 17.30 -0.75
C GLU A 171 -5.46 18.62 -0.80
N ILE A 172 -5.36 19.35 -1.91
CA ILE A 172 -6.06 20.63 -2.11
C ILE A 172 -7.58 20.43 -2.11
N LEU A 173 -8.08 19.47 -2.87
CA LEU A 173 -9.52 19.20 -2.97
C LEU A 173 -10.13 18.75 -1.64
N LEU A 174 -9.44 17.87 -0.93
CA LEU A 174 -9.86 17.42 0.40
C LEU A 174 -9.79 18.58 1.40
N ALA A 175 -8.77 19.43 1.33
CA ALA A 175 -8.70 20.61 2.19
C ALA A 175 -9.89 21.55 1.99
N LEU A 176 -10.27 21.81 0.73
CA LEU A 176 -11.47 22.61 0.41
C LEU A 176 -12.76 21.94 0.90
N LYS A 177 -12.87 20.60 0.73
CA LYS A 177 -14.00 19.82 1.22
C LYS A 177 -14.09 19.87 2.76
N ILE A 178 -12.98 19.72 3.47
CA ILE A 178 -12.92 19.80 4.93
C ILE A 178 -13.31 21.19 5.41
N GLU A 179 -12.79 22.25 4.82
CA GLU A 179 -13.11 23.65 5.17
C GLU A 179 -14.58 24.02 4.91
N SER A 180 -15.22 23.40 3.91
CA SER A 180 -16.64 23.59 3.67
C SER A 180 -17.54 22.88 4.69
N ALA A 181 -17.01 21.86 5.36
CA ALA A 181 -17.76 21.03 6.31
C ALA A 181 -17.49 21.36 7.78
N LEU A 182 -16.30 21.90 8.10
CA LEU A 182 -15.87 22.12 9.47
C LEU A 182 -15.38 23.56 9.70
N PRO A 183 -15.70 24.17 10.86
CA PRO A 183 -15.16 25.47 11.22
C PRO A 183 -13.65 25.37 11.54
N LYS A 184 -12.95 26.49 11.38
CA LYS A 184 -11.50 26.62 11.61
C LYS A 184 -11.04 26.03 12.96
N ASP A 185 -11.71 26.38 14.03
CA ASP A 185 -11.39 25.89 15.37
C ASP A 185 -11.50 24.38 15.46
N LYS A 186 -12.49 23.78 14.78
CA LYS A 186 -12.62 22.31 14.74
C LYS A 186 -11.52 21.66 13.91
N ILE A 187 -11.10 22.27 12.82
CA ILE A 187 -9.96 21.81 12.01
C ILE A 187 -8.68 21.85 12.82
N LEU A 188 -8.41 22.96 13.52
CA LEU A 188 -7.24 23.09 14.38
C LEU A 188 -7.29 22.10 15.55
N GLU A 189 -8.46 21.93 16.17
CA GLU A 189 -8.67 20.94 17.23
C GLU A 189 -8.32 19.53 16.78
N ILE A 190 -8.86 19.12 15.62
CA ILE A 190 -8.59 17.79 15.05
C ILE A 190 -7.09 17.65 14.72
N TYR A 191 -6.49 18.65 14.10
CA TYR A 191 -5.07 18.65 13.76
C TYR A 191 -4.20 18.47 15.02
N MET A 192 -4.45 19.28 16.05
CA MET A 192 -3.66 19.30 17.29
C MET A 192 -3.81 18.03 18.13
N ASN A 193 -4.93 17.31 17.98
CA ASN A 193 -5.18 16.03 18.65
C ASN A 193 -4.75 14.81 17.84
N GLN A 194 -4.52 14.97 16.51
CA GLN A 194 -4.32 13.83 15.62
C GLN A 194 -2.90 13.71 15.07
N ILE A 195 -2.15 14.81 15.03
CA ILE A 195 -0.83 14.80 14.40
C ILE A 195 0.12 13.87 15.14
N PHE A 196 0.85 13.03 14.38
CA PHE A 196 1.87 12.16 14.93
C PHE A 196 3.13 12.94 15.30
N LEU A 197 3.61 12.77 16.50
CA LEU A 197 4.72 13.54 17.09
C LEU A 197 5.90 12.66 17.55
N GLY A 198 5.97 11.42 17.09
CA GLY A 198 6.99 10.47 17.48
C GLY A 198 6.65 9.73 18.80
N HIS A 199 7.42 8.70 19.14
CA HIS A 199 7.21 7.86 20.33
C HIS A 199 5.75 7.47 20.60
N ARG A 200 5.00 7.20 19.52
CA ARG A 200 3.55 6.90 19.53
C ARG A 200 2.67 8.01 20.13
N ALA A 201 3.19 9.21 20.28
CA ALA A 201 2.39 10.35 20.70
C ALA A 201 1.61 10.88 19.50
N TYR A 202 0.30 10.83 19.59
CA TYR A 202 -0.62 11.43 18.65
C TYR A 202 -1.34 12.60 19.33
N GLY A 203 -1.12 13.79 18.82
CA GLY A 203 -1.58 15.04 19.43
C GLY A 203 -0.62 15.60 20.46
N PHE A 204 -0.71 16.90 20.63
CA PHE A 204 0.24 17.66 21.47
C PHE A 204 0.11 17.37 22.95
N ALA A 205 -1.08 17.01 23.42
CA ALA A 205 -1.28 16.67 24.82
C ALA A 205 -0.56 15.36 25.19
N ALA A 206 -0.68 14.34 24.35
CA ALA A 206 0.06 13.11 24.53
C ALA A 206 1.57 13.30 24.38
N ALA A 207 2.00 14.13 23.43
CA ALA A 207 3.40 14.43 23.25
C ALA A 207 4.01 15.18 24.45
N SER A 208 3.27 16.09 25.08
CA SER A 208 3.69 16.76 26.32
C SER A 208 3.97 15.75 27.43
N GLU A 209 3.08 14.77 27.62
CA GLU A 209 3.27 13.72 28.61
C GLU A 209 4.43 12.79 28.27
N VAL A 210 4.55 12.39 27.00
CA VAL A 210 5.60 11.48 26.53
C VAL A 210 6.99 12.11 26.64
N TYR A 211 7.16 13.35 26.20
CA TYR A 211 8.48 14.00 26.15
C TYR A 211 8.85 14.70 27.45
N PHE A 212 7.89 15.31 28.13
CA PHE A 212 8.15 16.13 29.33
C PHE A 212 7.54 15.58 30.61
N GLY A 213 6.59 14.64 30.53
CA GLY A 213 5.86 14.14 31.70
C GLY A 213 4.93 15.16 32.31
N LYS A 214 4.44 16.14 31.55
CA LYS A 214 3.58 17.25 31.99
C LYS A 214 2.24 17.24 31.25
N ALA A 215 1.20 17.71 31.89
CA ALA A 215 -0.04 18.05 31.21
C ALA A 215 0.21 19.23 30.24
N LEU A 216 -0.48 19.24 29.08
CA LEU A 216 -0.26 20.26 28.04
C LEU A 216 -0.48 21.69 28.54
N LYS A 217 -1.35 21.91 29.53
CA LYS A 217 -1.62 23.22 30.15
C LYS A 217 -0.42 23.82 30.87
N ASP A 218 0.54 23.00 31.29
CA ASP A 218 1.68 23.37 32.13
C ASP A 218 2.99 23.52 31.33
N ILE A 219 2.93 23.50 29.99
CA ILE A 219 4.13 23.64 29.16
C ILE A 219 4.58 25.07 29.03
N THR A 220 5.90 25.25 28.92
CA THR A 220 6.55 26.56 28.67
C THR A 220 6.52 26.90 27.16
N ILE A 221 6.90 28.13 26.81
CA ILE A 221 7.08 28.55 25.41
C ILE A 221 8.14 27.68 24.71
N ALA A 222 9.23 27.39 25.39
CA ALA A 222 10.33 26.59 24.88
C ALA A 222 9.90 25.13 24.63
N GLU A 223 9.09 24.56 25.52
CA GLU A 223 8.52 23.22 25.38
C GLU A 223 7.47 23.19 24.26
N ALA A 224 6.60 24.21 24.14
CA ALA A 224 5.64 24.33 23.07
C ALA A 224 6.34 24.43 21.70
N ALA A 225 7.38 25.22 21.58
CA ALA A 225 8.19 25.32 20.37
C ALA A 225 8.88 24.01 20.01
N MET A 226 9.35 23.24 21.03
CA MET A 226 9.93 21.92 20.80
C MET A 226 8.89 20.94 20.22
N LEU A 227 7.70 20.88 20.80
CA LEU A 227 6.62 20.04 20.32
C LEU A 227 6.14 20.46 18.92
N ALA A 228 6.02 21.77 18.66
CA ALA A 228 5.63 22.31 17.36
C ALA A 228 6.67 22.02 16.25
N GLY A 229 7.87 21.64 16.62
CA GLY A 229 8.91 21.22 15.69
C GLY A 229 8.75 19.80 15.15
N LEU A 230 8.01 18.94 15.86
CA LEU A 230 7.87 17.51 15.57
C LEU A 230 7.04 17.18 14.31
N PRO A 231 5.92 17.88 13.99
CA PRO A 231 5.06 17.51 12.86
C PRO A 231 5.80 17.38 11.53
N LYS A 232 6.80 18.22 11.31
CA LYS A 232 7.60 18.22 10.07
C LYS A 232 8.31 16.87 9.84
N ALA A 233 8.93 16.32 10.89
CA ALA A 233 9.60 15.02 10.85
C ALA A 233 9.85 14.51 12.28
N PRO A 234 8.91 13.77 12.85
CA PRO A 234 8.95 13.35 14.25
C PRO A 234 10.19 12.55 14.64
N SER A 235 10.77 11.79 13.72
CA SER A 235 12.00 11.03 13.97
C SER A 235 13.25 11.92 13.92
N ALA A 236 13.29 12.86 12.96
CA ALA A 236 14.46 13.73 12.77
C ALA A 236 14.63 14.81 13.84
N TYR A 237 13.49 15.36 14.28
CA TYR A 237 13.45 16.42 15.30
C TYR A 237 13.10 15.90 16.69
N ASN A 238 13.24 14.58 16.88
CA ASN A 238 12.99 13.95 18.17
C ASN A 238 14.03 14.42 19.20
N PRO A 239 13.60 15.05 20.31
CA PRO A 239 14.53 15.61 21.28
C PRO A 239 15.29 14.54 22.09
N ILE A 240 14.77 13.29 22.12
CA ILE A 240 15.41 12.18 22.82
C ILE A 240 16.47 11.53 21.91
N SER A 241 16.12 11.26 20.65
CA SER A 241 17.01 10.58 19.69
C SER A 241 18.00 11.53 19.01
N ASN A 242 17.58 12.79 18.76
CA ASN A 242 18.36 13.78 18.03
C ASN A 242 18.34 15.16 18.73
N PRO A 243 18.86 15.31 19.96
CA PRO A 243 18.69 16.51 20.79
C PRO A 243 19.23 17.79 20.12
N ARG A 244 20.36 17.70 19.43
CA ARG A 244 20.97 18.86 18.76
C ARG A 244 20.04 19.43 17.67
N ARG A 245 19.48 18.57 16.83
CA ARG A 245 18.58 18.98 15.74
C ARG A 245 17.24 19.48 16.25
N ALA A 246 16.71 18.80 17.26
CA ALA A 246 15.49 19.22 17.93
C ALA A 246 15.64 20.63 18.51
N THR A 247 16.77 20.94 19.17
CA THR A 247 17.05 22.27 19.72
C THR A 247 17.18 23.32 18.61
N LEU A 248 17.89 23.04 17.51
CA LEU A 248 17.98 23.98 16.39
C LEU A 248 16.61 24.32 15.80
N ARG A 249 15.76 23.29 15.65
CA ARG A 249 14.39 23.48 15.17
C ARG A 249 13.53 24.27 16.15
N GLN A 250 13.64 23.98 17.44
CA GLN A 250 12.97 24.73 18.51
C GLN A 250 13.34 26.20 18.49
N GLN A 251 14.64 26.51 18.43
CA GLN A 251 15.15 27.90 18.37
C GLN A 251 14.57 28.64 17.17
N TYR A 252 14.54 28.02 16.01
CA TYR A 252 13.91 28.58 14.81
C TYR A 252 12.41 28.85 15.00
N ILE A 253 11.68 27.96 15.70
CA ILE A 253 10.26 28.18 15.96
C ILE A 253 10.02 29.32 16.92
N ILE A 254 10.85 29.47 17.96
CA ILE A 254 10.80 30.61 18.89
C ILE A 254 11.02 31.94 18.13
N ASP A 255 11.96 31.96 17.16
CA ASP A 255 12.14 33.14 16.28
C ASP A 255 10.87 33.42 15.46
N ARG A 256 10.26 32.36 14.87
CA ARG A 256 9.00 32.50 14.12
C ARG A 256 7.82 32.97 14.97
N MET A 257 7.77 32.59 16.26
CA MET A 257 6.74 33.08 17.19
C MET A 257 6.90 34.58 17.44
N LEU A 258 8.12 35.06 17.55
CA LEU A 258 8.41 36.53 17.65
C LEU A 258 8.05 37.24 16.36
N ASP A 259 8.50 36.75 15.19
CA ASP A 259 8.25 37.35 13.87
C ASP A 259 6.75 37.52 13.57
N ASN A 260 5.92 36.57 14.05
CA ASN A 260 4.47 36.61 13.86
C ASN A 260 3.72 37.34 15.00
N GLY A 261 4.44 37.92 15.98
CA GLY A 261 3.86 38.67 17.07
C GLY A 261 3.12 37.84 18.13
N PHE A 262 3.39 36.52 18.20
CA PHE A 262 2.79 35.64 19.21
C PHE A 262 3.47 35.72 20.58
N ILE A 263 4.73 36.14 20.61
CA ILE A 263 5.50 36.42 21.83
C ILE A 263 6.25 37.75 21.70
N ASN A 264 6.58 38.34 22.83
CA ASN A 264 7.40 39.55 22.88
C ASN A 264 8.91 39.21 23.01
N GLU A 265 9.78 40.21 22.94
CA GLU A 265 11.24 40.04 23.02
C GLU A 265 11.71 39.43 24.36
N GLU A 266 11.10 39.80 25.47
CA GLU A 266 11.43 39.27 26.79
C GLU A 266 11.13 37.76 26.85
N GLN A 267 9.94 37.36 26.38
CA GLN A 267 9.52 35.95 26.28
C GLN A 267 10.41 35.16 25.32
N HIS A 268 10.81 35.77 24.21
CA HIS A 268 11.71 35.18 23.23
C HIS A 268 13.08 34.85 23.86
N HIS A 269 13.69 35.84 24.55
CA HIS A 269 14.98 35.64 25.22
C HIS A 269 14.91 34.58 26.32
N ALA A 270 13.86 34.61 27.14
CA ALA A 270 13.63 33.61 28.18
C ALA A 270 13.49 32.20 27.62
N ALA A 271 12.66 32.03 26.57
CA ALA A 271 12.44 30.73 25.92
C ALA A 271 13.72 30.18 25.27
N LYS A 272 14.53 31.04 24.64
CA LYS A 272 15.82 30.60 24.07
C LYS A 272 16.85 30.18 25.10
N ALA A 273 16.80 30.71 26.29
CA ALA A 273 17.74 30.39 27.37
C ALA A 273 17.31 29.17 28.18
N GLU A 274 16.06 28.74 28.06
CA GLU A 274 15.50 27.63 28.83
C GLU A 274 16.14 26.28 28.44
N ARG A 275 16.60 25.51 29.46
CA ARG A 275 17.11 24.14 29.27
C ARG A 275 16.00 23.12 29.51
N LEU A 276 15.59 22.44 28.48
CA LEU A 276 14.54 21.43 28.54
C LEU A 276 15.03 20.12 29.18
N ARG A 277 14.13 19.48 29.95
CA ARG A 277 14.35 18.15 30.55
C ARG A 277 13.38 17.14 29.92
N TYR A 278 13.91 16.06 29.43
CA TYR A 278 13.13 15.02 28.75
C TYR A 278 12.96 13.77 29.64
N ARG A 279 11.86 13.08 29.46
CA ARG A 279 11.57 11.84 30.17
C ARG A 279 12.27 10.64 29.48
N PRO A 280 12.87 9.66 30.21
CA PRO A 280 13.47 8.47 29.59
C PRO A 280 12.42 7.55 28.93
N GLN A 281 12.83 6.87 27.87
CA GLN A 281 11.99 6.14 26.92
C GLN A 281 11.43 4.81 27.46
N MET A 282 10.18 4.46 27.09
CA MET A 282 9.59 3.11 27.22
C MET A 282 9.69 2.33 25.91
N SER A 283 9.92 1.02 26.02
CA SER A 283 10.15 0.05 24.93
C SER A 283 9.00 -0.04 23.92
N GLU A 284 9.34 -0.12 22.64
CA GLU A 284 8.39 -0.33 21.53
C GLU A 284 8.11 -1.83 21.27
N SER A 285 6.93 -2.14 20.72
CA SER A 285 6.62 -3.48 20.23
C SER A 285 7.56 -3.85 19.08
N THR A 286 8.16 -5.04 19.17
CA THR A 286 9.09 -5.55 18.15
C THR A 286 8.38 -6.32 17.03
N THR A 287 7.04 -6.35 17.03
CA THR A 287 6.25 -7.13 16.07
C THR A 287 5.63 -6.21 15.03
N HIS A 288 5.95 -6.44 13.76
CA HIS A 288 5.36 -5.75 12.62
C HIS A 288 3.97 -6.32 12.32
N ALA A 289 2.95 -5.73 12.92
CA ALA A 289 1.57 -6.20 12.85
C ALA A 289 0.56 -5.07 12.62
N GLU A 290 0.99 -3.95 12.02
CA GLU A 290 0.18 -2.75 11.85
C GLU A 290 -1.10 -3.03 11.05
N TYR A 291 -1.02 -3.79 9.96
CA TYR A 291 -2.19 -4.21 9.17
C TYR A 291 -3.17 -5.08 9.96
N VAL A 292 -2.62 -5.98 10.78
CA VAL A 292 -3.40 -6.86 11.65
C VAL A 292 -4.10 -6.07 12.75
N ALA A 293 -3.35 -5.21 13.41
CA ALA A 293 -3.85 -4.37 14.49
C ALA A 293 -4.94 -3.41 14.00
N GLU A 294 -4.73 -2.80 12.81
CA GLU A 294 -5.72 -1.92 12.20
C GLU A 294 -6.98 -2.68 11.77
N ALA A 295 -6.84 -3.88 11.19
CA ALA A 295 -8.00 -4.70 10.84
C ALA A 295 -8.82 -5.08 12.08
N ALA A 296 -8.16 -5.43 13.18
CA ALA A 296 -8.82 -5.71 14.46
C ALA A 296 -9.50 -4.45 15.03
N ARG A 297 -8.81 -3.31 14.98
CA ARG A 297 -9.37 -2.02 15.42
C ARG A 297 -10.67 -1.69 14.69
N GLN A 298 -10.68 -1.84 13.34
CA GLN A 298 -11.86 -1.58 12.51
C GLN A 298 -13.04 -2.48 12.89
N LEU A 299 -12.80 -3.78 13.12
CA LEU A 299 -13.83 -4.71 13.55
C LEU A 299 -14.45 -4.31 14.88
N ILE A 300 -13.60 -3.93 15.85
CA ILE A 300 -14.08 -3.50 17.16
C ILE A 300 -14.78 -2.14 17.07
N PHE A 301 -14.26 -1.21 16.27
CA PHE A 301 -14.89 0.08 16.06
C PHE A 301 -16.28 -0.05 15.40
N ASN A 302 -16.43 -0.94 14.42
CA ASN A 302 -17.72 -1.20 13.78
C ASN A 302 -18.79 -1.73 14.76
N GLN A 303 -18.35 -2.43 15.80
CA GLN A 303 -19.25 -3.00 16.82
C GLN A 303 -19.54 -2.05 17.97
N TYR A 304 -18.53 -1.28 18.42
CA TYR A 304 -18.60 -0.47 19.64
C TYR A 304 -18.56 1.04 19.38
N GLY A 305 -18.32 1.47 18.15
CA GLY A 305 -18.12 2.88 17.79
C GLY A 305 -17.00 3.50 18.63
N ASP A 306 -17.23 4.74 19.11
CA ASP A 306 -16.25 5.47 19.91
C ASP A 306 -15.98 4.87 21.28
N GLU A 307 -16.90 4.05 21.79
CA GLU A 307 -16.69 3.31 23.03
C GLU A 307 -15.52 2.34 22.96
N ALA A 308 -15.15 1.89 21.75
CA ALA A 308 -13.97 1.05 21.53
C ALA A 308 -12.70 1.68 22.13
N TYR A 309 -12.59 3.01 22.09
CA TYR A 309 -11.40 3.75 22.55
C TYR A 309 -11.53 4.30 23.98
N SER A 310 -12.68 4.12 24.59
CA SER A 310 -12.95 4.65 25.93
C SER A 310 -13.12 3.59 27.01
N ARG A 311 -13.32 2.32 26.62
CA ARG A 311 -13.65 1.21 27.52
C ARG A 311 -12.45 0.37 27.99
N GLY A 312 -11.25 0.64 27.46
CA GLY A 312 -10.06 -0.17 27.80
C GLY A 312 -10.18 -1.62 27.34
N LEU A 313 -10.69 -1.81 26.11
CA LEU A 313 -10.88 -3.13 25.56
C LEU A 313 -9.54 -3.77 25.18
N ASN A 314 -9.38 -5.06 25.51
CA ASN A 314 -8.26 -5.88 25.07
C ASN A 314 -8.76 -6.91 24.07
N VAL A 315 -8.25 -6.82 22.84
CA VAL A 315 -8.59 -7.72 21.73
C VAL A 315 -7.49 -8.76 21.60
N HIS A 316 -7.79 -9.98 21.96
CA HIS A 316 -6.87 -11.10 21.76
C HIS A 316 -7.10 -11.69 20.38
N LEU A 317 -6.08 -11.63 19.55
CA LEU A 317 -6.11 -12.16 18.21
C LEU A 317 -5.72 -13.63 18.17
N THR A 318 -6.00 -14.26 17.04
CA THR A 318 -5.52 -15.61 16.72
C THR A 318 -4.08 -15.59 16.16
N VAL A 319 -3.61 -14.41 15.74
CA VAL A 319 -2.29 -14.19 15.14
C VAL A 319 -1.19 -14.40 16.18
N ARG A 320 -0.14 -15.11 15.76
CA ARG A 320 1.04 -15.39 16.57
C ARG A 320 2.16 -14.40 16.26
N ALA A 321 2.69 -13.76 17.28
CA ALA A 321 3.68 -12.68 17.11
C ALA A 321 4.96 -13.15 16.38
N ASP A 322 5.44 -14.37 16.69
CA ASP A 322 6.62 -14.96 16.07
C ASP A 322 6.41 -15.30 14.59
N GLU A 323 5.23 -15.86 14.24
CA GLU A 323 4.87 -16.18 12.87
C GLU A 323 4.56 -14.92 12.04
N GLN A 324 3.94 -13.92 12.67
CA GLN A 324 3.72 -12.61 12.07
C GLN A 324 5.04 -11.96 11.64
N ASN A 325 6.04 -11.98 12.53
CA ASN A 325 7.37 -11.48 12.23
C ASN A 325 8.08 -12.30 11.15
N ALA A 326 7.88 -13.63 11.14
CA ALA A 326 8.43 -14.50 10.10
C ALA A 326 7.81 -14.17 8.72
N ALA A 327 6.49 -14.01 8.67
CA ALA A 327 5.77 -13.63 7.45
C ALA A 327 6.19 -12.24 6.93
N TYR A 328 6.27 -11.25 7.82
CA TYR A 328 6.71 -9.91 7.49
C TYR A 328 8.12 -9.91 6.86
N ARG A 329 9.09 -10.57 7.52
CA ARG A 329 10.47 -10.65 7.02
C ARG A 329 10.56 -11.38 5.69
N ALA A 330 9.83 -12.49 5.53
CA ALA A 330 9.84 -13.27 4.30
C ALA A 330 9.27 -12.46 3.12
N LEU A 331 8.11 -11.80 3.31
CA LEU A 331 7.50 -10.97 2.26
C LEU A 331 8.40 -9.78 1.90
N ARG A 332 8.90 -9.08 2.89
CA ARG A 332 9.79 -7.93 2.70
C ARG A 332 11.06 -8.32 1.96
N ARG A 333 11.68 -9.44 2.34
CA ARG A 333 12.86 -9.98 1.63
C ARG A 333 12.53 -10.30 0.18
N GLY A 334 11.43 -11.00 -0.08
CA GLY A 334 11.02 -11.35 -1.44
C GLY A 334 10.79 -10.13 -2.33
N ILE A 335 10.15 -9.09 -1.79
CA ILE A 335 9.96 -7.82 -2.49
C ILE A 335 11.30 -7.12 -2.74
N MET A 336 12.21 -7.07 -1.76
CA MET A 336 13.52 -6.46 -1.93
C MET A 336 14.42 -7.26 -2.88
N ASP A 337 14.31 -8.59 -2.92
CA ASP A 337 15.00 -9.42 -3.90
C ASP A 337 14.52 -9.14 -5.32
N TYR A 338 13.23 -8.91 -5.51
CA TYR A 338 12.68 -8.45 -6.78
C TYR A 338 13.21 -7.06 -7.14
N GLU A 339 13.17 -6.12 -6.19
CA GLU A 339 13.60 -4.73 -6.40
C GLU A 339 15.07 -4.62 -6.82
N ARG A 340 15.94 -5.47 -6.28
CA ARG A 340 17.36 -5.53 -6.68
C ARG A 340 17.59 -5.91 -8.15
N ARG A 341 16.63 -6.56 -8.78
CA ARG A 341 16.68 -6.92 -10.21
C ARG A 341 16.11 -5.84 -11.12
N GLN A 342 15.48 -4.83 -10.53
CA GLN A 342 14.90 -3.73 -11.28
C GLN A 342 15.96 -2.66 -11.59
N VAL A 343 15.71 -1.91 -12.66
CA VAL A 343 16.56 -0.77 -13.01
C VAL A 343 16.47 0.29 -11.92
N TYR A 344 17.59 0.84 -11.53
CA TYR A 344 17.63 1.96 -10.57
C TYR A 344 16.87 3.16 -11.14
N ARG A 345 15.87 3.62 -10.45
CA ARG A 345 14.95 4.71 -10.87
C ARG A 345 15.51 6.10 -10.61
N GLY A 346 16.60 6.18 -9.86
CA GLY A 346 17.23 7.44 -9.46
C GLY A 346 17.06 7.78 -7.99
N PRO A 347 17.62 8.89 -7.56
CA PRO A 347 17.37 9.46 -6.24
C PRO A 347 15.90 9.80 -6.03
N GLU A 348 15.46 9.78 -4.78
CA GLU A 348 14.09 10.15 -4.42
C GLU A 348 13.85 11.64 -4.59
N ASP A 349 14.87 12.45 -4.34
CA ASP A 349 14.81 13.91 -4.49
C ASP A 349 16.24 14.48 -4.57
N TYR A 350 16.33 15.80 -4.76
CA TYR A 350 17.57 16.56 -4.72
C TYR A 350 17.45 17.78 -3.83
N VAL A 351 18.51 18.08 -3.09
CA VAL A 351 18.60 19.25 -2.24
C VAL A 351 19.87 20.02 -2.53
N ASP A 352 19.77 21.34 -2.57
CA ASP A 352 20.94 22.20 -2.64
C ASP A 352 21.61 22.24 -1.28
N LEU A 353 22.88 21.84 -1.25
CA LEU A 353 23.67 21.78 -0.04
C LEU A 353 24.59 23.00 0.07
N PRO A 354 24.57 23.72 1.20
CA PRO A 354 25.44 24.87 1.42
C PRO A 354 26.92 24.45 1.43
N ALA A 355 27.77 25.42 1.15
CA ALA A 355 29.23 25.24 1.25
C ALA A 355 29.72 25.32 2.70
N ASP A 356 29.03 26.10 3.57
CA ASP A 356 29.38 26.21 4.98
C ASP A 356 29.02 24.94 5.76
N PRO A 357 30.00 24.31 6.42
CA PRO A 357 29.74 23.15 7.25
C PRO A 357 28.73 23.36 8.40
N LYS A 358 28.60 24.58 8.89
CA LYS A 358 27.70 24.91 10.00
C LYS A 358 26.21 24.74 9.60
N ASP A 359 25.89 25.09 8.35
CA ASP A 359 24.51 24.98 7.83
C ASP A 359 24.23 23.61 7.19
N LEU A 360 25.29 22.85 6.89
CA LEU A 360 25.17 21.56 6.17
C LEU A 360 24.34 20.54 6.94
N ASP A 361 24.64 20.32 8.23
CA ASP A 361 23.92 19.35 9.08
C ASP A 361 22.43 19.71 9.20
N THR A 362 22.12 20.98 9.36
CA THR A 362 20.74 21.46 9.43
C THR A 362 20.01 21.20 8.12
N ARG A 363 20.68 21.52 6.99
CA ARG A 363 20.10 21.33 5.67
C ARG A 363 19.88 19.85 5.32
N ILE A 364 20.79 18.96 5.71
CA ILE A 364 20.63 17.51 5.58
C ILE A 364 19.43 17.02 6.40
N ALA A 365 19.33 17.48 7.66
CA ALA A 365 18.22 17.11 8.53
C ALA A 365 16.87 17.53 7.96
N GLU A 366 16.78 18.76 7.44
CA GLU A 366 15.58 19.28 6.78
C GLU A 366 15.23 18.48 5.52
N ALA A 367 16.23 18.18 4.70
CA ALA A 367 16.03 17.42 3.47
C ALA A 367 15.52 15.99 3.74
N LEU A 368 16.06 15.32 4.76
CA LEU A 368 15.66 13.95 5.12
C LEU A 368 14.38 13.88 5.97
N ALA A 369 13.87 15.02 6.43
CA ALA A 369 12.64 15.05 7.23
C ALA A 369 11.41 14.51 6.48
N ASP A 370 11.36 14.75 5.18
CA ASP A 370 10.28 14.27 4.31
C ASP A 370 10.51 12.85 3.75
N HIS A 371 11.64 12.24 4.09
CA HIS A 371 12.05 10.91 3.67
C HIS A 371 12.27 10.00 4.88
N PRO A 372 11.21 9.52 5.54
CA PRO A 372 11.35 8.69 6.74
C PRO A 372 12.07 7.36 6.43
N ALA A 373 12.76 6.81 7.41
CA ALA A 373 13.29 5.46 7.32
C ALA A 373 12.14 4.44 7.20
N ASN A 374 12.38 3.38 6.44
CA ASN A 374 11.48 2.24 6.31
C ASN A 374 12.22 1.00 6.84
N ASP A 375 12.16 0.80 8.14
CA ASP A 375 12.95 -0.20 8.87
C ASP A 375 14.45 -0.08 8.54
N GLU A 376 15.02 -1.10 7.90
CA GLU A 376 16.44 -1.14 7.52
C GLU A 376 16.79 -0.24 6.32
N LEU A 377 15.80 0.28 5.60
CA LEU A 377 16.03 1.17 4.46
C LEU A 377 16.12 2.62 4.92
N LEU A 378 17.34 3.12 5.03
CA LEU A 378 17.62 4.45 5.56
C LEU A 378 17.76 5.48 4.44
N PRO A 379 17.19 6.69 4.58
CA PRO A 379 17.46 7.77 3.66
C PRO A 379 18.83 8.39 3.95
N ALA A 380 19.53 8.84 2.92
CA ALA A 380 20.81 9.52 3.04
C ALA A 380 20.97 10.59 1.97
N VAL A 381 21.60 11.71 2.33
CA VAL A 381 21.95 12.79 1.39
C VAL A 381 23.37 12.61 0.90
N VAL A 382 23.56 12.55 -0.41
CA VAL A 382 24.87 12.40 -1.04
C VAL A 382 25.72 13.66 -0.87
N LEU A 383 26.89 13.51 -0.27
CA LEU A 383 27.88 14.56 -0.12
C LEU A 383 28.91 14.56 -1.24
N GLU A 384 29.30 13.36 -1.68
CA GLU A 384 30.26 13.14 -2.76
C GLU A 384 29.77 11.94 -3.58
N ALA A 385 29.77 12.06 -4.90
CA ALA A 385 29.40 10.98 -5.81
C ALA A 385 30.46 10.75 -6.87
N GLY A 386 30.86 9.51 -7.02
CA GLY A 386 31.75 9.04 -8.06
C GLY A 386 31.50 7.58 -8.40
N PRO A 387 31.98 7.09 -9.57
CA PRO A 387 31.71 5.74 -10.03
C PRO A 387 32.27 4.63 -9.13
N LYS A 388 33.25 4.94 -8.29
CA LYS A 388 33.89 3.98 -7.37
C LYS A 388 33.56 4.21 -5.89
N LYS A 389 33.02 5.38 -5.54
CA LYS A 389 32.76 5.79 -4.16
C LYS A 389 31.63 6.79 -4.09
N VAL A 390 30.72 6.58 -3.16
CA VAL A 390 29.69 7.55 -2.76
C VAL A 390 29.84 7.80 -1.27
N VAL A 391 29.90 9.05 -0.86
CA VAL A 391 29.80 9.47 0.54
C VAL A 391 28.45 10.11 0.74
N ALA A 392 27.72 9.66 1.73
CA ALA A 392 26.39 10.19 2.04
C ALA A 392 26.24 10.37 3.56
N ALA A 393 25.41 11.31 3.96
CA ALA A 393 25.08 11.56 5.37
C ALA A 393 23.70 11.00 5.70
N LEU A 394 23.60 10.25 6.78
CA LEU A 394 22.35 9.78 7.37
C LEU A 394 21.64 10.92 8.10
N GLN A 395 20.41 10.65 8.51
CA GLN A 395 19.62 11.59 9.32
C GLN A 395 20.28 11.95 10.66
N SER A 396 21.11 11.06 11.23
CA SER A 396 21.92 11.33 12.41
C SER A 396 23.06 12.35 12.16
N GLY A 397 23.37 12.69 10.92
CA GLY A 397 24.51 13.47 10.50
C GLY A 397 25.75 12.62 10.26
N ASP A 398 25.72 11.32 10.58
CA ASP A 398 26.87 10.45 10.44
C ASP A 398 27.16 10.19 8.95
N PRO A 399 28.41 10.44 8.49
CA PRO A 399 28.79 10.14 7.12
C PRO A 399 29.00 8.63 6.95
N ILE A 400 28.47 8.09 5.86
CA ILE A 400 28.68 6.71 5.43
C ILE A 400 29.41 6.70 4.11
N THR A 401 30.22 5.66 3.89
CA THR A 401 30.92 5.46 2.62
C THR A 401 30.45 4.18 1.97
N ILE A 402 30.05 4.28 0.71
CA ILE A 402 29.54 3.17 -0.10
C ILE A 402 30.55 2.91 -1.22
N VAL A 403 31.02 1.68 -1.35
CA VAL A 403 32.04 1.28 -2.33
C VAL A 403 31.73 -0.11 -2.91
N GLY A 404 32.36 -0.42 -4.03
CA GLY A 404 32.37 -1.76 -4.62
C GLY A 404 30.98 -2.33 -4.89
N GLU A 405 30.68 -3.49 -4.30
CA GLU A 405 29.39 -4.20 -4.48
C GLU A 405 28.19 -3.35 -4.06
N GLY A 406 28.36 -2.46 -3.07
CA GLY A 406 27.31 -1.59 -2.59
C GLY A 406 26.83 -0.54 -3.61
N LEU A 407 27.60 -0.27 -4.64
CA LEU A 407 27.26 0.66 -5.72
C LEU A 407 26.60 -0.01 -6.92
N LYS A 408 26.69 -1.35 -7.04
CA LYS A 408 26.16 -2.08 -8.20
C LYS A 408 24.69 -1.81 -8.51
N PRO A 409 23.77 -1.77 -7.53
CA PRO A 409 22.37 -1.51 -7.83
C PRO A 409 22.13 -0.17 -8.50
N ALA A 410 22.99 0.82 -8.22
CA ALA A 410 22.86 2.21 -8.71
C ALA A 410 23.87 2.58 -9.81
N THR A 411 24.50 1.60 -10.46
CA THR A 411 25.51 1.85 -11.50
C THR A 411 25.03 2.80 -12.59
N SER A 412 23.77 2.68 -13.02
CA SER A 412 23.17 3.56 -14.03
C SER A 412 23.08 5.02 -13.56
N GLY A 413 22.85 5.24 -12.27
CA GLY A 413 22.82 6.58 -11.67
C GLY A 413 24.19 7.20 -11.42
N LEU A 414 25.27 6.39 -11.44
CA LEU A 414 26.65 6.85 -11.26
C LEU A 414 27.41 7.04 -12.58
N ALA A 415 26.80 6.70 -13.71
CA ALA A 415 27.39 6.88 -15.02
C ALA A 415 27.51 8.37 -15.38
N GLU A 416 28.69 8.80 -15.89
CA GLU A 416 28.94 10.21 -16.24
C GLU A 416 28.03 10.71 -17.35
N GLN A 417 27.63 9.85 -18.28
CA GLN A 417 26.71 10.14 -19.40
C GLN A 417 25.27 9.67 -19.13
N GLY A 418 24.93 9.39 -17.87
CA GLY A 418 23.60 8.92 -17.46
C GLY A 418 22.52 9.99 -17.58
N ASN A 419 21.26 9.55 -17.55
CA ASN A 419 20.11 10.43 -17.55
C ASN A 419 20.19 11.41 -16.36
N PRO A 420 20.14 12.75 -16.59
CA PRO A 420 20.22 13.75 -15.51
C PRO A 420 19.20 13.55 -14.38
N LYS A 421 18.02 12.98 -14.67
CA LYS A 421 16.96 12.72 -13.68
C LYS A 421 17.26 11.55 -12.74
N THR A 422 18.11 10.62 -13.14
CA THR A 422 18.47 9.44 -12.33
C THR A 422 19.89 9.51 -11.78
N ARG A 423 20.63 10.59 -12.07
CA ARG A 423 22.03 10.72 -11.73
C ARG A 423 22.23 10.97 -10.23
N ILE A 424 23.05 10.15 -9.61
CA ILE A 424 23.50 10.36 -8.23
C ILE A 424 24.60 11.41 -8.25
N ARG A 425 24.35 12.54 -7.60
CA ARG A 425 25.26 13.68 -7.46
C ARG A 425 25.17 14.28 -6.07
N ARG A 426 26.04 15.21 -5.73
CA ARG A 426 25.94 15.96 -4.47
C ARG A 426 24.54 16.54 -4.31
N GLY A 427 23.95 16.35 -3.12
CA GLY A 427 22.59 16.74 -2.80
C GLY A 427 21.50 15.75 -3.20
N ALA A 428 21.84 14.63 -3.87
CA ALA A 428 20.88 13.56 -4.15
C ALA A 428 20.42 12.88 -2.86
N ILE A 429 19.14 12.62 -2.72
CA ILE A 429 18.56 11.82 -1.63
C ILE A 429 18.41 10.39 -2.13
N ILE A 430 19.15 9.47 -1.52
CA ILE A 430 19.19 8.05 -1.88
C ILE A 430 18.75 7.18 -0.71
N ARG A 431 18.30 5.95 -1.00
CA ARG A 431 18.12 4.91 0.03
C ARG A 431 19.36 4.07 0.15
N VAL A 432 19.69 3.75 1.39
CA VAL A 432 20.80 2.89 1.73
C VAL A 432 20.38 1.78 2.68
N LEU A 433 21.01 0.62 2.51
CA LEU A 433 20.83 -0.56 3.35
C LEU A 433 22.16 -0.91 3.99
N LYS A 434 22.15 -1.09 5.30
CA LYS A 434 23.31 -1.58 6.04
C LYS A 434 23.30 -3.10 6.08
N THR A 435 24.37 -3.72 5.64
CA THR A 435 24.56 -5.17 5.73
C THR A 435 25.75 -5.48 6.61
N VAL A 436 25.57 -6.39 7.55
CA VAL A 436 26.61 -6.86 8.46
C VAL A 436 27.07 -8.24 7.97
N LYS A 437 28.30 -8.34 7.55
CA LYS A 437 28.94 -9.60 7.15
C LYS A 437 29.92 -10.06 8.23
N THR A 438 29.70 -11.26 8.76
CA THR A 438 30.64 -11.90 9.69
C THR A 438 31.57 -12.80 8.87
N GLY A 439 32.80 -12.37 8.74
CA GLY A 439 33.88 -13.12 8.05
C GLY A 439 34.96 -13.61 9.01
N LYS A 440 35.98 -14.30 8.47
CA LYS A 440 37.14 -14.75 9.25
C LYS A 440 37.91 -13.59 9.89
N ASP A 441 37.82 -12.40 9.31
CA ASP A 441 38.50 -11.17 9.75
C ASP A 441 37.65 -10.29 10.67
N GLY A 442 36.54 -10.80 11.20
CA GLY A 442 35.64 -10.09 12.09
C GLY A 442 34.31 -9.66 11.43
N VAL A 443 33.59 -8.77 12.12
CA VAL A 443 32.35 -8.20 11.66
C VAL A 443 32.65 -6.99 10.79
N LYS A 444 32.21 -7.03 9.52
CA LYS A 444 32.35 -5.93 8.58
C LYS A 444 30.99 -5.36 8.24
N GLU A 445 30.83 -4.08 8.45
CA GLU A 445 29.64 -3.33 8.03
C GLU A 445 29.83 -2.84 6.59
N GLU A 446 28.88 -3.13 5.73
CA GLU A 446 28.87 -2.67 4.33
C GLU A 446 27.56 -1.95 4.04
N TRP A 447 27.65 -0.83 3.33
CA TRP A 447 26.51 -0.07 2.88
C TRP A 447 26.24 -0.32 1.41
N THR A 448 24.95 -0.42 1.03
CA THR A 448 24.49 -0.65 -0.33
C THR A 448 23.47 0.42 -0.70
N VAL A 449 23.60 1.01 -1.88
CA VAL A 449 22.54 1.86 -2.44
C VAL A 449 21.37 0.96 -2.84
N THR A 450 20.18 1.36 -2.46
CA THR A 450 18.94 0.68 -2.79
C THR A 450 17.86 1.68 -3.18
N GLN A 451 16.65 1.24 -3.35
CA GLN A 451 15.48 2.10 -3.63
C GLN A 451 14.24 1.53 -2.94
N LEU A 452 13.25 2.37 -2.66
CA LEU A 452 11.97 1.92 -2.14
C LEU A 452 11.23 1.13 -3.23
N PRO A 453 10.68 -0.04 -2.93
CA PRO A 453 9.93 -0.81 -3.91
C PRO A 453 8.64 -0.07 -4.31
N GLU A 454 8.30 -0.17 -5.59
CA GLU A 454 6.99 0.25 -6.11
C GLU A 454 6.01 -0.92 -6.11
N VAL A 455 6.51 -2.14 -6.10
CA VAL A 455 5.71 -3.35 -6.00
C VAL A 455 5.22 -3.53 -4.58
N GLU A 456 4.02 -4.04 -4.45
CA GLU A 456 3.41 -4.41 -3.17
C GLU A 456 3.26 -5.93 -3.07
N GLY A 457 2.87 -6.39 -1.89
CA GLY A 457 2.62 -7.80 -1.66
C GLY A 457 1.64 -8.04 -0.53
N ALA A 458 1.12 -9.25 -0.47
CA ALA A 458 0.31 -9.72 0.63
C ALA A 458 0.74 -11.11 1.06
N PHE A 459 0.62 -11.36 2.35
CA PHE A 459 0.86 -12.66 2.95
C PHE A 459 -0.25 -13.00 3.93
N ILE A 460 -0.80 -14.20 3.82
CA ILE A 460 -1.78 -14.76 4.76
C ILE A 460 -1.30 -16.13 5.20
N ALA A 461 -1.35 -16.41 6.49
CA ALA A 461 -1.27 -17.76 7.03
C ALA A 461 -2.45 -18.06 7.93
N MET A 462 -3.02 -19.26 7.82
CA MET A 462 -4.23 -19.70 8.52
C MET A 462 -4.09 -21.16 8.96
N ASP A 463 -4.63 -21.49 10.12
CA ASP A 463 -4.84 -22.88 10.54
C ASP A 463 -6.08 -23.43 9.81
N PRO A 464 -5.93 -24.45 8.94
CA PRO A 464 -7.04 -24.98 8.16
C PRO A 464 -8.09 -25.77 8.97
N ARG A 465 -7.82 -26.10 10.24
CA ARG A 465 -8.74 -26.83 11.11
C ARG A 465 -9.65 -25.90 11.91
N SER A 466 -9.21 -24.70 12.17
CA SER A 466 -9.95 -23.73 13.00
C SER A 466 -10.33 -22.45 12.26
N GLY A 467 -9.74 -22.18 11.11
CA GLY A 467 -9.86 -20.90 10.41
C GLY A 467 -9.08 -19.76 11.08
N ASN A 468 -8.33 -20.03 12.16
CA ASN A 468 -7.56 -19.02 12.86
C ASN A 468 -6.46 -18.46 11.99
N LEU A 469 -6.41 -17.14 11.85
CA LEU A 469 -5.28 -16.47 11.21
C LEU A 469 -4.03 -16.61 12.11
N ARG A 470 -2.94 -17.05 11.51
CA ARG A 470 -1.63 -17.20 12.19
C ARG A 470 -0.74 -15.99 11.90
N ALA A 471 -0.82 -15.45 10.68
CA ALA A 471 -0.15 -14.23 10.26
C ALA A 471 -0.90 -13.54 9.12
N MET A 472 -0.81 -12.20 9.05
CA MET A 472 -1.34 -11.39 7.96
C MET A 472 -0.45 -10.18 7.72
N VAL A 473 0.07 -10.04 6.50
CA VAL A 473 0.85 -8.88 6.06
C VAL A 473 0.16 -8.28 4.84
N GLY A 474 -0.24 -7.03 4.92
CA GLY A 474 -1.05 -6.39 3.90
C GLY A 474 -0.29 -5.50 2.91
N GLY A 475 1.03 -5.39 3.02
CA GLY A 475 1.86 -4.58 2.14
C GLY A 475 3.33 -4.61 2.54
N PHE A 476 4.16 -3.93 1.77
CA PHE A 476 5.59 -3.79 2.06
C PHE A 476 5.86 -2.99 3.33
N ASP A 477 5.16 -1.87 3.49
CA ASP A 477 5.31 -0.96 4.63
C ASP A 477 3.98 -0.23 4.88
N TYR A 478 3.46 -0.36 6.11
CA TYR A 478 2.18 0.23 6.50
C TYR A 478 2.22 1.77 6.52
N ALA A 479 3.37 2.36 6.85
CA ALA A 479 3.52 3.81 6.83
C ALA A 479 3.48 4.37 5.40
N LYS A 480 3.99 3.61 4.43
CA LYS A 480 3.97 3.95 3.00
C LYS A 480 2.58 3.75 2.40
N ASN A 481 1.94 2.63 2.66
CA ASN A 481 0.65 2.26 2.09
C ASN A 481 -0.24 1.54 3.13
N LYS A 482 -1.34 2.19 3.50
CA LYS A 482 -2.28 1.64 4.49
C LYS A 482 -3.32 0.70 3.89
N PHE A 483 -3.37 0.59 2.57
CA PHE A 483 -4.26 -0.34 1.89
C PHE A 483 -3.85 -1.77 2.20
N ASN A 484 -4.76 -2.53 2.78
CA ASN A 484 -4.49 -3.92 3.17
C ASN A 484 -4.72 -4.87 1.99
N HIS A 485 -3.66 -5.16 1.24
CA HIS A 485 -3.75 -6.03 0.07
C HIS A 485 -4.22 -7.45 0.42
N ALA A 486 -4.01 -7.89 1.65
CA ALA A 486 -4.44 -9.22 2.07
C ALA A 486 -5.97 -9.40 2.05
N THR A 487 -6.72 -8.32 2.32
CA THR A 487 -8.19 -8.36 2.46
C THR A 487 -8.94 -7.49 1.47
N GLN A 488 -8.29 -6.50 0.86
CA GLN A 488 -8.94 -5.49 0.03
C GLN A 488 -8.55 -5.54 -1.45
N ALA A 489 -7.38 -6.12 -1.78
CA ALA A 489 -6.91 -6.19 -3.16
C ALA A 489 -7.62 -7.33 -3.92
N TRP A 490 -8.46 -6.96 -4.87
CA TRP A 490 -9.08 -7.87 -5.82
C TRP A 490 -8.16 -8.06 -7.02
N ARG A 491 -7.53 -9.23 -7.12
CA ARG A 491 -6.49 -9.50 -8.12
C ARG A 491 -6.79 -10.81 -8.83
N GLN A 492 -6.34 -10.93 -10.08
CA GLN A 492 -6.47 -12.17 -10.83
C GLN A 492 -5.54 -13.25 -10.25
N PRO A 493 -6.09 -14.41 -9.85
CA PRO A 493 -5.29 -15.49 -9.28
C PRO A 493 -4.45 -16.25 -10.31
N GLY A 494 -4.75 -16.11 -11.59
CA GLY A 494 -4.08 -16.85 -12.65
C GLY A 494 -4.13 -18.36 -12.42
N SER A 495 -3.05 -19.05 -12.73
CA SER A 495 -2.99 -20.52 -12.61
C SER A 495 -3.15 -21.09 -11.19
N SER A 496 -3.08 -20.27 -10.14
CA SER A 496 -3.41 -20.75 -8.78
C SER A 496 -4.90 -21.07 -8.60
N PHE A 497 -5.74 -20.69 -9.56
CA PHE A 497 -7.16 -20.99 -9.59
C PHE A 497 -7.50 -22.38 -10.17
N LYS A 498 -6.59 -22.97 -10.95
CA LYS A 498 -6.79 -24.26 -11.63
C LYS A 498 -7.25 -25.40 -10.71
N PRO A 499 -6.74 -25.55 -9.47
CA PRO A 499 -7.16 -26.63 -8.59
C PRO A 499 -8.67 -26.73 -8.39
N PHE A 500 -9.38 -25.61 -8.35
CA PHE A 500 -10.84 -25.60 -8.16
C PHE A 500 -11.58 -26.13 -9.39
N ILE A 501 -11.07 -25.86 -10.59
CA ILE A 501 -11.61 -26.44 -11.85
C ILE A 501 -11.32 -27.94 -11.92
N TYR A 502 -10.12 -28.37 -11.51
CA TYR A 502 -9.76 -29.79 -11.47
C TYR A 502 -10.59 -30.55 -10.42
N SER A 503 -10.87 -29.93 -9.26
CA SER A 503 -11.78 -30.48 -8.25
C SER A 503 -13.18 -30.74 -8.82
N ALA A 504 -13.75 -29.79 -9.57
CA ALA A 504 -15.02 -29.99 -10.27
C ALA A 504 -14.96 -31.14 -11.30
N ALA A 505 -13.83 -31.26 -12.01
CA ALA A 505 -13.64 -32.27 -13.02
C ALA A 505 -13.60 -33.70 -12.44
N LEU A 506 -13.01 -33.87 -11.24
CA LEU A 506 -12.99 -35.15 -10.54
C LEU A 506 -14.42 -35.66 -10.26
N GLU A 507 -15.37 -34.79 -9.93
CA GLU A 507 -16.78 -35.14 -9.73
C GLU A 507 -17.51 -35.49 -11.02
N LYS A 508 -16.92 -35.14 -12.17
CA LYS A 508 -17.45 -35.49 -13.52
C LYS A 508 -16.83 -36.77 -14.10
N GLY A 509 -16.11 -37.51 -13.29
CA GLY A 509 -15.52 -38.80 -13.71
C GLY A 509 -14.13 -38.66 -14.33
N LEU A 510 -13.54 -37.47 -14.36
CA LEU A 510 -12.13 -37.33 -14.69
C LEU A 510 -11.29 -37.86 -13.54
N THR A 511 -10.16 -38.46 -13.88
CA THR A 511 -9.24 -39.03 -12.89
C THR A 511 -7.84 -38.40 -13.02
N PRO A 512 -6.97 -38.52 -12.03
CA PRO A 512 -5.59 -38.08 -12.16
C PRO A 512 -4.84 -38.61 -13.39
N SER A 513 -5.24 -39.80 -13.88
CA SER A 513 -4.67 -40.44 -15.08
C SER A 513 -5.40 -40.09 -16.38
N THR A 514 -6.55 -39.45 -16.35
CA THR A 514 -7.27 -39.02 -17.58
C THR A 514 -6.32 -38.26 -18.50
N VAL A 515 -6.22 -38.74 -19.74
CA VAL A 515 -5.32 -38.14 -20.75
C VAL A 515 -6.05 -37.00 -21.45
N VAL A 516 -5.38 -35.86 -21.51
CA VAL A 516 -5.86 -34.67 -22.19
C VAL A 516 -4.77 -34.13 -23.09
N ASN A 517 -5.12 -33.74 -24.31
CA ASN A 517 -4.15 -33.26 -25.28
C ASN A 517 -3.72 -31.79 -24.99
N ASP A 518 -2.43 -31.58 -24.75
CA ASP A 518 -1.83 -30.25 -24.69
C ASP A 518 -1.46 -29.80 -26.12
N ALA A 519 -2.46 -29.38 -26.88
CA ALA A 519 -2.33 -28.93 -28.27
C ALA A 519 -2.98 -27.54 -28.42
N PRO A 520 -2.61 -26.76 -29.45
CA PRO A 520 -3.18 -25.43 -29.69
C PRO A 520 -4.71 -25.43 -29.69
N LEU A 521 -5.28 -24.35 -29.21
CA LEU A 521 -6.71 -24.03 -29.22
C LEU A 521 -6.93 -22.71 -29.95
N PHE A 522 -7.99 -22.66 -30.74
CA PHE A 522 -8.43 -21.45 -31.38
C PHE A 522 -9.94 -21.29 -31.24
N PHE A 523 -10.35 -20.12 -30.75
CA PHE A 523 -11.77 -19.77 -30.64
C PHE A 523 -12.03 -18.57 -31.55
N SER A 524 -12.95 -18.73 -32.52
CA SER A 524 -13.33 -17.66 -33.42
C SER A 524 -14.08 -16.54 -32.70
N ALA A 525 -14.17 -15.35 -33.28
CA ALA A 525 -14.98 -14.27 -32.79
C ALA A 525 -16.46 -14.65 -32.58
N ALA A 526 -16.98 -15.55 -33.42
CA ALA A 526 -18.33 -16.10 -33.27
C ALA A 526 -18.50 -16.93 -31.97
N ASN A 527 -17.45 -17.65 -31.56
CA ASN A 527 -17.48 -18.47 -30.36
C ASN A 527 -17.22 -17.69 -29.09
N THR A 528 -16.47 -16.58 -29.17
CA THR A 528 -16.16 -15.73 -28.01
C THR A 528 -17.18 -14.58 -27.82
N GLY A 529 -17.97 -14.31 -28.83
CA GLY A 529 -18.87 -13.14 -28.85
C GLY A 529 -18.13 -11.80 -28.95
N SER A 530 -16.80 -11.81 -29.16
CA SER A 530 -15.92 -10.63 -29.12
C SER A 530 -14.80 -10.76 -30.17
N GLN A 531 -13.56 -10.90 -29.76
CA GLN A 531 -12.41 -11.11 -30.65
C GLN A 531 -11.98 -12.58 -30.66
N PRO A 532 -11.31 -13.05 -31.74
CA PRO A 532 -10.72 -14.39 -31.75
C PRO A 532 -9.77 -14.54 -30.56
N TRP A 533 -9.77 -15.71 -29.93
CA TRP A 533 -8.92 -16.02 -28.80
C TRP A 533 -8.05 -17.25 -29.07
N GLU A 534 -6.75 -17.04 -28.97
CA GLU A 534 -5.73 -18.07 -29.15
C GLU A 534 -4.88 -18.16 -27.88
N PRO A 535 -5.32 -18.98 -26.89
CA PRO A 535 -4.58 -19.17 -25.67
C PRO A 535 -3.26 -19.89 -25.91
N LYS A 536 -2.24 -19.55 -25.09
CA LYS A 536 -0.90 -20.17 -25.14
C LYS A 536 -0.51 -20.72 -23.79
N ASN A 537 0.33 -21.76 -23.79
CA ASN A 537 1.04 -22.14 -22.59
C ASN A 537 2.07 -21.06 -22.21
N TYR A 538 2.37 -20.94 -20.93
CA TYR A 538 3.34 -19.93 -20.46
C TYR A 538 4.73 -20.13 -21.08
N ASP A 539 5.15 -21.40 -21.26
CA ASP A 539 6.42 -21.78 -21.89
C ASP A 539 6.39 -21.72 -23.44
N GLY A 540 5.24 -21.38 -24.02
CA GLY A 540 5.04 -21.32 -25.47
C GLY A 540 5.08 -22.69 -26.16
N THR A 541 5.17 -23.79 -25.42
CA THR A 541 5.32 -25.15 -25.96
C THR A 541 4.07 -26.00 -25.72
N PHE A 542 3.86 -26.98 -26.58
CA PHE A 542 2.80 -28.00 -26.47
C PHE A 542 3.44 -29.38 -26.36
N GLU A 543 2.99 -30.17 -25.38
CA GLU A 543 3.57 -31.47 -25.08
C GLU A 543 2.73 -32.64 -25.56
N GLY A 544 1.59 -32.37 -26.22
CA GLY A 544 0.67 -33.44 -26.69
C GLY A 544 -0.12 -34.10 -25.54
N PRO A 545 -0.60 -35.36 -25.76
CA PRO A 545 -1.39 -36.08 -24.77
C PRO A 545 -0.63 -36.28 -23.46
N MET A 546 -1.26 -35.93 -22.34
CA MET A 546 -0.68 -36.10 -21.00
C MET A 546 -1.75 -36.34 -19.94
N PRO A 547 -1.43 -37.05 -18.84
CA PRO A 547 -2.36 -37.22 -17.73
C PRO A 547 -2.60 -35.92 -16.97
N LEU A 548 -3.82 -35.77 -16.41
CA LEU A 548 -4.22 -34.60 -15.62
C LEU A 548 -3.22 -34.23 -14.50
N ARG A 549 -2.68 -35.25 -13.81
CA ARG A 549 -1.64 -35.07 -12.78
C ARG A 549 -0.47 -34.27 -13.31
N ARG A 550 0.09 -34.70 -14.45
CA ARG A 550 1.23 -34.00 -15.06
C ARG A 550 0.85 -32.62 -15.58
N ALA A 551 -0.34 -32.47 -16.13
CA ALA A 551 -0.85 -31.23 -16.66
C ALA A 551 -1.01 -30.15 -15.57
N LEU A 552 -1.55 -30.53 -14.40
CA LEU A 552 -1.65 -29.60 -13.25
C LEU A 552 -0.27 -29.28 -12.70
N ALA A 553 0.60 -30.28 -12.55
CA ALA A 553 1.97 -30.10 -12.06
C ALA A 553 2.76 -29.12 -12.92
N ARG A 554 2.63 -29.20 -14.24
CA ARG A 554 3.25 -28.31 -15.22
C ARG A 554 2.43 -27.05 -15.54
N SER A 555 1.23 -26.95 -14.97
CA SER A 555 0.34 -25.79 -15.12
C SER A 555 -0.07 -25.51 -16.59
N LYS A 556 -0.31 -26.56 -17.38
CA LYS A 556 -0.67 -26.45 -18.82
C LYS A 556 -2.02 -25.77 -19.01
N ASN A 557 -2.02 -24.70 -19.82
CA ASN A 557 -3.21 -23.89 -20.05
C ASN A 557 -4.21 -24.61 -20.96
N MET A 558 -3.72 -25.22 -22.04
CA MET A 558 -4.58 -25.89 -23.02
C MET A 558 -5.37 -27.04 -22.39
N VAL A 559 -4.70 -27.79 -21.52
CA VAL A 559 -5.35 -28.87 -20.76
C VAL A 559 -6.42 -28.30 -19.83
N SER A 560 -6.11 -27.24 -19.08
CA SER A 560 -7.07 -26.66 -18.15
C SER A 560 -8.32 -26.09 -18.83
N ILE A 561 -8.18 -25.52 -20.04
CA ILE A 561 -9.31 -25.05 -20.85
C ILE A 561 -10.19 -26.25 -21.27
N ARG A 562 -9.59 -27.33 -21.77
CA ARG A 562 -10.35 -28.58 -22.17
C ARG A 562 -11.05 -29.22 -20.98
N VAL A 563 -10.40 -29.23 -19.82
CA VAL A 563 -11.02 -29.68 -18.57
C VAL A 563 -12.24 -28.82 -18.22
N LEU A 564 -12.13 -27.50 -18.30
CA LEU A 564 -13.27 -26.61 -18.04
C LEU A 564 -14.39 -26.81 -19.07
N GLN A 565 -14.04 -27.02 -20.34
CA GLN A 565 -15.04 -27.37 -21.39
C GLN A 565 -15.81 -28.65 -21.05
N SER A 566 -15.11 -29.68 -20.56
CA SER A 566 -15.77 -30.96 -20.18
C SER A 566 -16.62 -30.83 -18.91
N VAL A 567 -16.26 -29.95 -17.98
CA VAL A 567 -17.07 -29.64 -16.78
C VAL A 567 -18.30 -28.82 -17.14
N GLY A 568 -18.15 -27.86 -18.05
CA GLY A 568 -19.12 -26.80 -18.32
C GLY A 568 -18.86 -25.55 -17.49
N VAL A 569 -18.89 -24.38 -18.16
CA VAL A 569 -18.50 -23.09 -17.50
C VAL A 569 -19.45 -22.70 -16.37
N HIS A 570 -20.75 -22.89 -16.52
CA HIS A 570 -21.74 -22.58 -15.49
C HIS A 570 -21.68 -23.55 -14.30
N GLU A 571 -21.46 -24.83 -14.57
CA GLU A 571 -21.30 -25.83 -13.52
C GLU A 571 -20.01 -25.61 -12.71
N ALA A 572 -18.92 -25.26 -13.40
CA ALA A 572 -17.68 -24.88 -12.75
C ALA A 572 -17.87 -23.61 -11.90
N GLN A 573 -18.56 -22.58 -12.42
CA GLN A 573 -18.87 -21.37 -11.64
C GLN A 573 -19.67 -21.70 -10.37
N ALA A 574 -20.70 -22.55 -10.50
CA ALA A 574 -21.48 -23.00 -9.34
C ALA A 574 -20.61 -23.83 -8.36
N TRP A 575 -19.66 -24.63 -8.85
CA TRP A 575 -18.72 -25.36 -8.01
C TRP A 575 -17.81 -24.45 -7.21
N LEU A 576 -17.35 -23.34 -7.81
CA LEU A 576 -16.47 -22.37 -7.16
C LEU A 576 -17.10 -21.72 -5.92
N THR A 577 -18.41 -21.50 -5.91
CA THR A 577 -19.09 -20.88 -4.76
C THR A 577 -18.97 -21.72 -3.48
N ARG A 578 -18.76 -23.04 -3.61
CA ARG A 578 -18.51 -23.94 -2.48
C ARG A 578 -17.23 -23.60 -1.72
N PHE A 579 -16.26 -23.01 -2.39
CA PHE A 579 -14.98 -22.58 -1.79
C PHE A 579 -15.01 -21.14 -1.22
N GLY A 580 -16.19 -20.50 -1.23
CA GLY A 580 -16.37 -19.14 -0.74
C GLY A 580 -16.10 -18.06 -1.79
N PHE A 581 -15.95 -18.42 -3.08
CA PHE A 581 -15.83 -17.43 -4.15
C PHE A 581 -17.19 -16.86 -4.55
N GLU A 582 -17.17 -15.59 -4.91
CA GLU A 582 -18.36 -14.88 -5.38
C GLU A 582 -18.56 -15.12 -6.90
N ALA A 583 -19.71 -15.62 -7.30
CA ALA A 583 -19.97 -16.02 -8.70
C ALA A 583 -19.82 -14.83 -9.69
N ASP A 584 -20.21 -13.63 -9.28
CA ASP A 584 -20.10 -12.41 -10.10
C ASP A 584 -18.65 -11.99 -10.36
N LYS A 585 -17.71 -12.37 -9.48
CA LYS A 585 -16.27 -12.15 -9.67
C LYS A 585 -15.61 -13.15 -10.62
N HIS A 586 -16.31 -14.21 -10.97
CA HIS A 586 -15.82 -15.31 -11.81
C HIS A 586 -16.80 -15.59 -12.96
N PRO A 587 -16.87 -14.73 -13.98
CA PRO A 587 -17.77 -14.93 -15.11
C PRO A 587 -17.60 -16.30 -15.77
N ALA A 588 -18.72 -16.94 -16.17
CA ALA A 588 -18.76 -18.28 -16.73
C ALA A 588 -18.23 -18.33 -18.18
N TYR A 589 -16.96 -18.02 -18.35
CA TYR A 589 -16.22 -18.07 -19.61
C TYR A 589 -15.06 -19.05 -19.53
N LEU A 590 -14.57 -19.50 -20.70
CA LEU A 590 -13.41 -20.41 -20.77
C LEU A 590 -12.13 -19.84 -20.17
N THR A 591 -12.01 -18.50 -20.13
CA THR A 591 -10.89 -17.81 -19.47
C THR A 591 -10.84 -18.05 -17.96
N MET A 592 -11.95 -18.47 -17.33
CA MET A 592 -12.00 -18.88 -15.94
C MET A 592 -11.04 -20.04 -15.62
N ALA A 593 -10.79 -20.96 -16.61
CA ALA A 593 -9.78 -22.01 -16.48
C ALA A 593 -8.37 -21.48 -16.22
N LEU A 594 -8.10 -20.24 -16.59
CA LEU A 594 -6.82 -19.56 -16.42
C LEU A 594 -6.81 -18.57 -15.27
N GLY A 595 -7.90 -18.51 -14.49
CA GLY A 595 -8.04 -17.60 -13.36
C GLY A 595 -8.20 -16.13 -13.75
N ALA A 596 -9.04 -15.86 -14.77
CA ALA A 596 -9.33 -14.49 -15.22
C ALA A 596 -10.26 -13.71 -14.27
N GLY A 597 -10.92 -14.36 -13.32
CA GLY A 597 -11.71 -13.71 -12.28
C GLY A 597 -10.85 -12.97 -11.25
N SER A 598 -11.48 -12.39 -10.25
CA SER A 598 -10.79 -11.64 -9.19
C SER A 598 -11.01 -12.25 -7.82
N VAL A 599 -9.96 -12.29 -7.01
CA VAL A 599 -9.97 -12.82 -5.64
C VAL A 599 -9.12 -11.96 -4.74
N THR A 600 -9.36 -12.00 -3.43
CA THR A 600 -8.42 -11.49 -2.44
C THR A 600 -7.48 -12.60 -1.96
N PRO A 601 -6.26 -12.28 -1.47
CA PRO A 601 -5.38 -13.26 -0.83
C PRO A 601 -6.05 -14.02 0.33
N MET A 602 -6.92 -13.35 1.08
CA MET A 602 -7.69 -13.95 2.16
C MET A 602 -8.66 -15.02 1.64
N GLN A 603 -9.41 -14.72 0.57
CA GLN A 603 -10.30 -15.71 -0.06
C GLN A 603 -9.53 -16.93 -0.59
N MET A 604 -8.34 -16.70 -1.16
CA MET A 604 -7.49 -17.79 -1.62
C MET A 604 -7.02 -18.68 -0.45
N ALA A 605 -6.66 -18.08 0.70
CA ALA A 605 -6.28 -18.85 1.88
C ALA A 605 -7.46 -19.69 2.41
N GLN A 606 -8.64 -19.10 2.45
CA GLN A 606 -9.88 -19.80 2.81
C GLN A 606 -10.17 -20.98 1.87
N ALA A 607 -10.11 -20.75 0.56
CA ALA A 607 -10.42 -21.74 -0.46
C ALA A 607 -9.40 -22.91 -0.47
N TYR A 608 -8.10 -22.62 -0.32
CA TYR A 608 -7.09 -23.67 -0.19
C TYR A 608 -7.21 -24.43 1.15
N GLY A 609 -7.75 -23.78 2.18
CA GLY A 609 -8.10 -24.39 3.46
C GLY A 609 -9.07 -25.57 3.30
N VAL A 610 -9.99 -25.50 2.33
CA VAL A 610 -10.94 -26.59 2.04
C VAL A 610 -10.22 -27.87 1.62
N PHE A 611 -9.18 -27.77 0.80
CA PHE A 611 -8.38 -28.95 0.46
C PHE A 611 -7.55 -29.45 1.65
N ALA A 612 -7.00 -28.52 2.44
CA ALA A 612 -6.14 -28.85 3.57
C ALA A 612 -6.87 -29.53 4.73
N ASN A 613 -8.17 -29.30 4.90
CA ASN A 613 -8.94 -29.83 6.04
C ASN A 613 -9.91 -30.96 5.68
N GLY A 614 -9.83 -31.50 4.45
CA GLY A 614 -10.67 -32.62 4.03
C GLY A 614 -12.05 -32.24 3.51
N GLY A 615 -12.27 -30.99 3.12
CA GLY A 615 -13.47 -30.57 2.40
C GLY A 615 -14.37 -29.58 3.15
N HIS A 616 -13.94 -28.98 4.24
CA HIS A 616 -14.75 -28.07 5.04
C HIS A 616 -14.42 -26.61 4.75
N LEU A 617 -15.44 -25.77 4.58
CA LEU A 617 -15.28 -24.33 4.40
C LEU A 617 -15.27 -23.63 5.77
N LEU A 618 -14.15 -23.10 6.15
CA LEU A 618 -13.97 -22.32 7.39
C LEU A 618 -13.85 -20.83 7.08
N THR A 619 -14.54 -20.00 7.86
CA THR A 619 -14.36 -18.56 7.77
C THR A 619 -13.06 -18.16 8.46
N PRO A 620 -12.18 -17.37 7.81
CA PRO A 620 -10.97 -16.84 8.45
C PRO A 620 -11.32 -16.03 9.69
N ARG A 621 -10.65 -16.32 10.80
CA ARG A 621 -10.93 -15.72 12.09
C ARG A 621 -9.71 -14.98 12.63
N LEU A 622 -9.89 -13.66 12.84
CA LEU A 622 -8.84 -12.80 13.36
C LEU A 622 -8.92 -12.65 14.87
N ILE A 623 -10.13 -12.46 15.42
CA ILE A 623 -10.35 -12.21 16.86
C ILE A 623 -10.69 -13.54 17.55
N ALA A 624 -9.89 -13.89 18.56
CA ALA A 624 -10.16 -15.03 19.42
C ALA A 624 -11.03 -14.63 20.63
N LYS A 625 -10.73 -13.47 21.23
CA LYS A 625 -11.37 -13.07 22.49
C LYS A 625 -11.33 -11.56 22.65
N LEU A 626 -12.37 -11.00 23.28
CA LEU A 626 -12.44 -9.62 23.70
C LEU A 626 -12.65 -9.55 25.20
N THR A 627 -11.84 -8.77 25.91
CA THR A 627 -11.99 -8.52 27.35
C THR A 627 -12.04 -7.03 27.64
N ASP A 628 -12.63 -6.65 28.74
CA ASP A 628 -12.56 -5.30 29.26
C ASP A 628 -11.23 -5.04 30.01
N SER A 629 -11.08 -3.83 30.53
CA SER A 629 -9.92 -3.41 31.32
C SER A 629 -9.68 -4.20 32.60
N GLN A 630 -10.70 -4.91 33.06
CA GLN A 630 -10.66 -5.77 34.29
C GLN A 630 -10.41 -7.25 33.95
N GLY A 631 -10.27 -7.57 32.65
CA GLY A 631 -10.07 -8.92 32.16
C GLY A 631 -11.36 -9.75 32.05
N ARG A 632 -12.54 -9.15 32.26
CA ARG A 632 -13.81 -9.87 32.07
C ARG A 632 -14.02 -10.12 30.57
N VAL A 633 -14.41 -11.35 30.24
CA VAL A 633 -14.66 -11.76 28.86
C VAL A 633 -15.98 -11.14 28.38
N LEU A 634 -15.90 -10.33 27.33
CA LEU A 634 -17.05 -9.75 26.65
C LEU A 634 -17.47 -10.59 25.44
N TYR A 635 -16.51 -11.21 24.78
CA TYR A 635 -16.70 -12.11 23.66
C TYR A 635 -15.58 -13.15 23.63
N GLU A 636 -15.92 -14.38 23.30
CA GLU A 636 -14.97 -15.45 23.00
C GLU A 636 -15.47 -16.21 21.78
N ALA A 637 -14.62 -16.31 20.78
CA ALA A 637 -14.97 -16.98 19.55
C ALA A 637 -15.11 -18.49 19.80
N PRO A 638 -16.22 -19.12 19.39
CA PRO A 638 -16.37 -20.55 19.54
C PRO A 638 -15.27 -21.28 18.81
N THR A 639 -14.72 -22.33 19.41
CA THR A 639 -13.81 -23.23 18.70
C THR A 639 -14.63 -24.01 17.67
N PRO A 640 -14.32 -23.92 16.35
CA PRO A 640 -15.04 -24.69 15.35
C PRO A 640 -14.88 -26.18 15.66
N LYS A 641 -15.99 -26.91 15.65
CA LYS A 641 -15.98 -28.37 15.64
C LYS A 641 -16.18 -28.82 14.19
N ALA A 642 -15.57 -29.91 13.81
CA ALA A 642 -15.73 -30.48 12.47
C ALA A 642 -17.21 -30.73 12.11
N GLU A 643 -18.00 -31.12 13.12
CA GLU A 643 -19.45 -31.37 13.00
C GLU A 643 -20.26 -30.09 12.68
N ASP A 644 -19.77 -28.92 13.11
CA ASP A 644 -20.47 -27.63 12.96
C ASP A 644 -20.03 -26.87 11.70
N THR A 645 -19.05 -27.39 10.93
CA THR A 645 -18.51 -26.72 9.76
C THR A 645 -19.08 -27.31 8.48
N PRO A 646 -19.53 -26.48 7.50
CA PRO A 646 -20.06 -26.99 6.25
C PRO A 646 -19.04 -27.83 5.51
N GLN A 647 -19.34 -29.08 5.23
CA GLN A 647 -18.59 -29.89 4.28
C GLN A 647 -19.05 -29.50 2.88
N VAL A 648 -18.16 -28.92 2.10
CA VAL A 648 -18.49 -28.32 0.80
C VAL A 648 -18.00 -29.15 -0.38
N ILE A 649 -16.99 -29.99 -0.16
CA ILE A 649 -16.58 -31.06 -1.08
C ILE A 649 -16.37 -32.36 -0.29
N GLU A 650 -16.52 -33.49 -0.99
CA GLU A 650 -16.29 -34.80 -0.38
C GLU A 650 -14.82 -34.97 0.06
N PRO A 651 -14.56 -35.70 1.17
CA PRO A 651 -13.19 -35.99 1.63
C PRO A 651 -12.33 -36.66 0.56
N ARG A 652 -12.93 -37.49 -0.29
CA ARG A 652 -12.23 -38.14 -1.38
C ARG A 652 -11.80 -37.19 -2.49
N ASN A 653 -12.60 -36.13 -2.76
CA ASN A 653 -12.22 -35.06 -3.68
C ASN A 653 -11.01 -34.27 -3.12
N ALA A 654 -11.09 -33.85 -1.86
CA ALA A 654 -9.98 -33.17 -1.19
C ALA A 654 -8.71 -34.02 -1.21
N PHE A 655 -8.81 -35.37 -0.97
CA PHE A 655 -7.67 -36.27 -0.99
C PHE A 655 -7.03 -36.39 -2.39
N LEU A 656 -7.82 -36.57 -3.44
CA LEU A 656 -7.31 -36.61 -4.81
C LEU A 656 -6.66 -35.29 -5.19
N MET A 657 -7.28 -34.19 -4.82
CA MET A 657 -6.69 -32.86 -5.03
C MET A 657 -5.39 -32.68 -4.26
N ASN A 658 -5.29 -33.16 -3.02
CA ASN A 658 -4.05 -33.17 -2.25
C ASN A 658 -2.97 -33.95 -2.99
N SER A 659 -3.28 -35.14 -3.51
CA SER A 659 -2.35 -35.95 -4.31
C SER A 659 -1.86 -35.20 -5.57
N LEU A 660 -2.76 -34.49 -6.26
CA LEU A 660 -2.40 -33.66 -7.42
C LEU A 660 -1.54 -32.45 -7.06
N LEU A 661 -1.87 -31.77 -5.96
CA LEU A 661 -1.14 -30.60 -5.47
C LEU A 661 0.23 -30.94 -4.87
N GLN A 662 0.39 -32.15 -4.32
CA GLN A 662 1.68 -32.70 -3.90
C GLN A 662 2.62 -32.87 -5.10
N GLU A 663 2.11 -33.32 -6.24
CA GLU A 663 2.92 -33.45 -7.45
C GLU A 663 3.46 -32.10 -7.94
N VAL A 664 2.66 -31.02 -7.83
CA VAL A 664 3.10 -29.67 -8.17
C VAL A 664 4.33 -29.26 -7.36
N THR A 665 4.37 -29.62 -6.07
CA THR A 665 5.49 -29.28 -5.16
C THR A 665 6.64 -30.29 -5.23
N ARG A 666 6.39 -31.49 -5.73
CA ARG A 666 7.39 -32.55 -5.89
C ARG A 666 8.18 -32.41 -7.19
N SER A 667 7.49 -32.32 -8.32
CA SER A 667 8.09 -32.34 -9.66
C SER A 667 7.64 -31.19 -10.58
N GLY A 668 6.64 -30.41 -10.16
CA GLY A 668 6.01 -29.37 -10.96
C GLY A 668 6.62 -27.98 -10.80
N THR A 669 5.79 -26.97 -11.05
CA THR A 669 6.20 -25.56 -11.02
C THR A 669 6.66 -25.07 -9.64
N ALA A 670 6.36 -25.83 -8.58
CA ALA A 670 6.77 -25.53 -7.20
C ALA A 670 7.74 -26.56 -6.61
N ALA A 671 8.47 -27.32 -7.43
CA ALA A 671 9.40 -28.36 -6.96
C ALA A 671 10.45 -27.86 -5.96
N LYS A 672 10.80 -26.59 -5.99
CA LYS A 672 11.68 -25.95 -4.99
C LYS A 672 11.17 -26.11 -3.56
N ALA A 673 9.84 -26.19 -3.34
CA ALA A 673 9.26 -26.30 -2.01
C ALA A 673 9.74 -27.58 -1.30
N GLN A 674 9.51 -28.76 -1.88
CA GLN A 674 9.95 -30.02 -1.29
C GLN A 674 11.48 -30.15 -1.25
N ALA A 675 12.16 -29.65 -2.30
CA ALA A 675 13.62 -29.72 -2.37
C ALA A 675 14.31 -28.91 -1.24
N GLN A 676 13.80 -27.72 -0.91
CA GLN A 676 14.41 -26.86 0.10
C GLN A 676 13.96 -27.19 1.51
N LEU A 677 12.66 -27.47 1.71
CA LEU A 677 12.12 -27.82 3.02
C LEU A 677 12.37 -29.28 3.40
N LYS A 678 12.76 -30.13 2.43
CA LYS A 678 13.03 -31.58 2.61
C LYS A 678 11.83 -32.31 3.24
N ARG A 679 10.62 -31.99 2.79
CA ARG A 679 9.37 -32.54 3.28
C ARG A 679 8.46 -32.94 2.11
N PRO A 680 7.88 -34.17 2.13
CA PRO A 680 6.94 -34.61 1.09
C PRO A 680 5.52 -34.07 1.30
N ASP A 681 5.13 -33.69 2.52
CA ASP A 681 3.79 -33.27 2.94
C ASP A 681 3.51 -31.80 2.66
N LEU A 682 3.89 -31.35 1.47
CA LEU A 682 3.67 -29.98 0.99
C LEU A 682 2.78 -30.01 -0.26
N TYR A 683 1.79 -29.16 -0.29
CA TYR A 683 0.77 -29.07 -1.30
C TYR A 683 0.63 -27.63 -1.77
N GLY A 684 0.44 -27.37 -3.05
CA GLY A 684 0.25 -26.01 -3.49
C GLY A 684 0.31 -25.80 -4.98
N LYS A 685 0.04 -24.56 -5.41
CA LYS A 685 0.00 -24.16 -6.81
C LYS A 685 0.55 -22.75 -7.01
N THR A 686 1.41 -22.61 -8.00
CA THR A 686 1.86 -21.31 -8.51
C THR A 686 0.76 -20.64 -9.33
N GLY A 687 0.63 -19.33 -9.21
CA GLY A 687 -0.18 -18.48 -10.07
C GLY A 687 0.67 -17.43 -10.74
N THR A 688 0.43 -17.23 -12.02
CA THR A 688 1.01 -16.13 -12.80
C THR A 688 -0.06 -15.70 -13.78
N THR A 689 -0.37 -14.42 -13.79
CA THR A 689 -1.35 -13.87 -14.74
C THR A 689 -0.70 -13.63 -16.10
N ASN A 690 -1.52 -13.43 -17.12
CA ASN A 690 -1.04 -13.02 -18.43
C ASN A 690 -0.15 -11.78 -18.27
N ASP A 691 0.93 -11.72 -19.04
CA ASP A 691 1.93 -10.65 -18.98
C ASP A 691 2.67 -10.52 -17.62
N SER A 692 2.54 -11.53 -16.73
CA SER A 692 3.17 -11.52 -15.39
C SER A 692 2.86 -10.24 -14.59
N MET A 693 1.59 -9.84 -14.53
CA MET A 693 1.17 -8.68 -13.73
C MET A 693 1.04 -9.02 -12.24
N ASP A 694 0.65 -10.27 -11.95
CA ASP A 694 0.48 -10.81 -10.62
C ASP A 694 1.24 -12.13 -10.47
N ALA A 695 1.96 -12.26 -9.37
CA ALA A 695 2.65 -13.46 -8.97
C ALA A 695 2.04 -14.01 -7.69
N TRP A 696 1.58 -15.27 -7.73
CA TRP A 696 0.93 -15.93 -6.63
C TRP A 696 1.61 -17.26 -6.27
N PHE A 697 1.59 -17.57 -5.01
CA PHE A 697 1.72 -18.94 -4.54
C PHE A 697 0.70 -19.20 -3.43
N ALA A 698 -0.13 -20.20 -3.61
CA ALA A 698 -1.05 -20.71 -2.61
C ALA A 698 -0.69 -22.16 -2.29
N GLY A 699 -0.40 -22.44 -1.04
CA GLY A 699 0.01 -23.79 -0.65
C GLY A 699 -0.15 -24.01 0.85
N TYR A 700 -0.02 -25.27 1.24
CA TYR A 700 -0.27 -25.69 2.61
C TYR A 700 0.51 -26.95 3.01
N GLN A 701 0.57 -27.16 4.27
CA GLN A 701 0.78 -28.40 4.99
C GLN A 701 -0.44 -28.58 5.90
N ARG A 702 -0.68 -29.76 6.42
CA ARG A 702 -1.88 -30.13 7.17
C ARG A 702 -2.22 -29.19 8.34
N GLU A 703 -1.23 -28.50 8.90
CA GLU A 703 -1.36 -27.60 10.04
C GLU A 703 -1.43 -26.11 9.66
N VAL A 704 -1.05 -25.75 8.42
CA VAL A 704 -0.99 -24.36 7.98
C VAL A 704 -1.20 -24.19 6.49
N VAL A 705 -2.11 -23.30 6.13
CA VAL A 705 -2.28 -22.77 4.77
C VAL A 705 -1.59 -21.43 4.71
N ALA A 706 -0.83 -21.17 3.64
CA ALA A 706 -0.23 -19.86 3.42
C ALA A 706 -0.38 -19.44 1.95
N VAL A 707 -0.69 -18.16 1.74
CA VAL A 707 -0.86 -17.54 0.44
C VAL A 707 -0.01 -16.29 0.34
N VAL A 708 0.71 -16.16 -0.77
CA VAL A 708 1.54 -15.02 -1.11
C VAL A 708 1.09 -14.44 -2.44
N TRP A 709 0.91 -13.14 -2.47
CA TRP A 709 0.71 -12.36 -3.68
C TRP A 709 1.77 -11.26 -3.76
N ILE A 710 2.28 -10.99 -4.97
CA ILE A 710 3.17 -9.87 -5.28
C ILE A 710 2.72 -9.25 -6.60
N GLY A 711 2.57 -7.93 -6.65
CA GLY A 711 2.13 -7.19 -7.83
C GLY A 711 2.18 -5.69 -7.61
N TYR A 712 1.84 -4.92 -8.62
CA TYR A 712 1.73 -3.45 -8.52
C TYR A 712 0.28 -3.05 -8.23
N ASP A 713 0.09 -1.97 -7.48
CA ASP A 713 -1.25 -1.41 -7.21
C ASP A 713 -1.97 -1.06 -8.51
N GLN A 714 -1.29 -0.38 -9.41
CA GLN A 714 -1.73 -0.22 -10.78
C GLN A 714 -1.14 -1.38 -11.62
N PRO A 715 -1.97 -2.29 -12.14
CA PRO A 715 -1.49 -3.48 -12.84
C PRO A 715 -0.53 -3.15 -13.97
N ARG A 716 0.69 -3.67 -13.87
CA ARG A 716 1.72 -3.61 -14.91
C ARG A 716 2.63 -4.83 -14.82
N LYS A 717 3.37 -5.10 -15.89
CA LYS A 717 4.25 -6.28 -15.96
C LYS A 717 5.33 -6.24 -14.90
N LEU A 718 5.46 -7.32 -14.15
CA LEU A 718 6.56 -7.52 -13.20
C LEU A 718 7.88 -7.78 -13.92
N GLY A 719 7.83 -8.39 -15.10
CA GLY A 719 8.98 -8.76 -15.92
C GLY A 719 8.79 -10.15 -16.55
N SER A 720 9.48 -10.41 -17.65
CA SER A 720 9.29 -11.62 -18.47
C SER A 720 9.67 -12.94 -17.75
N ARG A 721 10.43 -12.88 -16.66
CA ARG A 721 10.86 -14.03 -15.84
C ARG A 721 10.28 -14.04 -14.44
N GLU A 722 9.45 -13.06 -14.12
CA GLU A 722 8.89 -12.88 -12.80
C GLU A 722 7.55 -13.62 -12.71
N THR A 723 7.60 -14.79 -12.07
CA THR A 723 6.47 -15.72 -11.94
C THR A 723 6.16 -16.01 -10.49
N GLY A 724 5.02 -16.61 -10.22
CA GLY A 724 4.68 -17.11 -8.88
C GLY A 724 5.72 -18.08 -8.32
N GLY A 725 6.33 -18.91 -9.17
CA GLY A 725 7.42 -19.83 -8.79
C GLY A 725 8.76 -19.12 -8.53
N GLY A 726 8.95 -17.92 -9.08
CA GLY A 726 10.17 -17.12 -8.93
C GLY A 726 10.09 -16.08 -7.81
N LEU A 727 8.91 -15.49 -7.59
CA LEU A 727 8.70 -14.42 -6.62
C LEU A 727 7.99 -14.88 -5.34
N SER A 728 6.80 -15.44 -5.46
CA SER A 728 5.93 -15.71 -4.31
C SER A 728 6.28 -17.03 -3.61
N LEU A 729 6.70 -18.04 -4.35
CA LEU A 729 7.11 -19.34 -3.79
C LEU A 729 8.31 -19.23 -2.83
N PRO A 730 9.40 -18.48 -3.11
CA PRO A 730 10.48 -18.29 -2.16
C PRO A 730 10.03 -17.66 -0.83
N VAL A 731 9.13 -16.70 -0.85
CA VAL A 731 8.53 -16.07 0.34
C VAL A 731 7.77 -17.13 1.15
N TRP A 732 6.95 -17.92 0.48
CA TRP A 732 6.21 -19.00 1.11
C TRP A 732 7.13 -20.05 1.75
N ILE A 733 8.20 -20.46 1.05
CA ILE A 733 9.17 -21.43 1.55
C ILE A 733 9.85 -20.90 2.83
N GLU A 734 10.30 -19.66 2.83
CA GLU A 734 10.93 -19.04 3.99
C GLU A 734 10.03 -19.02 5.21
N TYR A 735 8.76 -18.64 5.02
CA TYR A 735 7.79 -18.68 6.11
C TYR A 735 7.53 -20.11 6.58
N MET A 736 7.30 -21.06 5.67
CA MET A 736 7.01 -22.45 6.01
C MET A 736 8.18 -23.13 6.70
N GLN A 737 9.42 -22.76 6.38
CA GLN A 737 10.60 -23.23 7.11
C GLN A 737 10.52 -22.85 8.60
N TYR A 738 10.00 -21.66 8.88
CA TYR A 738 9.76 -21.22 10.25
C TYR A 738 8.56 -21.92 10.88
N ALA A 739 7.43 -21.89 10.22
CA ALA A 739 6.14 -22.39 10.74
C ALA A 739 6.14 -23.90 11.00
N LEU A 740 6.89 -24.67 10.20
CA LEU A 740 6.94 -26.12 10.28
C LEU A 740 8.14 -26.69 11.07
N ARG A 741 8.97 -25.83 11.68
CA ARG A 741 10.21 -26.25 12.35
C ARG A 741 10.04 -27.34 13.41
N ASN A 742 8.88 -27.36 14.09
CA ASN A 742 8.56 -28.30 15.17
C ASN A 742 7.35 -29.18 14.82
N ILE A 743 6.90 -29.17 13.56
CA ILE A 743 5.76 -29.95 13.09
C ILE A 743 6.29 -31.22 12.38
N PRO A 744 5.90 -32.42 12.84
CA PRO A 744 6.32 -33.65 12.19
C PRO A 744 5.74 -33.74 10.78
N VAL A 745 6.38 -34.52 9.92
CA VAL A 745 5.86 -34.85 8.60
C VAL A 745 4.57 -35.66 8.77
N SER A 746 3.51 -35.22 8.09
CA SER A 746 2.19 -35.84 8.18
C SER A 746 1.46 -35.74 6.85
N GLU A 747 1.40 -36.85 6.11
CA GLU A 747 0.63 -36.96 4.86
C GLU A 747 -0.83 -37.34 5.15
N TYR A 748 -1.71 -37.09 4.17
CA TYR A 748 -3.11 -37.44 4.27
C TYR A 748 -3.32 -38.96 4.03
N SER A 749 -4.16 -39.56 4.82
CA SER A 749 -4.61 -40.96 4.62
C SER A 749 -5.76 -40.99 3.62
N ALA A 750 -5.81 -42.01 2.77
CA ALA A 750 -6.91 -42.21 1.85
C ALA A 750 -8.23 -42.44 2.61
N PRO A 751 -9.27 -41.63 2.34
CA PRO A 751 -10.60 -41.87 2.92
C PRO A 751 -11.31 -43.04 2.25
N GLU A 752 -12.45 -43.44 2.83
CA GLU A 752 -13.35 -44.41 2.21
C GLU A 752 -13.76 -43.96 0.79
N GLY A 753 -13.90 -44.90 -0.14
CA GLY A 753 -14.26 -44.63 -1.53
C GLY A 753 -13.09 -44.21 -2.42
N VAL A 754 -11.83 -44.33 -1.92
CA VAL A 754 -10.61 -44.08 -2.70
C VAL A 754 -9.71 -45.30 -2.70
N VAL A 755 -9.26 -45.67 -3.89
CA VAL A 755 -8.38 -46.81 -4.09
C VAL A 755 -7.13 -46.45 -4.85
N ASN A 756 -6.02 -47.15 -4.56
CA ASN A 756 -4.76 -46.99 -5.31
C ASN A 756 -4.60 -48.17 -6.29
N LEU A 757 -4.48 -47.85 -7.57
CA LEU A 757 -4.18 -48.81 -8.61
C LEU A 757 -2.90 -48.42 -9.34
N ASN A 758 -1.90 -49.29 -9.26
CA ASN A 758 -0.60 -49.09 -9.91
C ASN A 758 0.09 -47.75 -9.57
N GLY A 759 -0.11 -47.26 -8.36
CA GLY A 759 0.51 -46.02 -7.89
C GLY A 759 -0.32 -44.76 -8.16
N GLU A 760 -1.49 -44.89 -8.76
CA GLU A 760 -2.42 -43.79 -8.99
C GLU A 760 -3.70 -43.95 -8.18
N TRP A 761 -4.28 -42.80 -7.76
CA TRP A 761 -5.48 -42.76 -6.92
C TRP A 761 -6.75 -42.52 -7.73
N TYR A 762 -7.81 -43.23 -7.39
CA TYR A 762 -9.10 -43.21 -8.08
C TYR A 762 -10.25 -43.26 -7.05
N TYR A 763 -11.41 -42.71 -7.42
CA TYR A 763 -12.65 -43.13 -6.77
C TYR A 763 -12.93 -44.58 -7.12
N ASP A 764 -13.42 -45.37 -6.19
CA ASP A 764 -13.65 -46.80 -6.36
C ASP A 764 -14.59 -47.09 -7.52
N GLU A 765 -15.66 -46.27 -7.73
CA GLU A 765 -16.61 -46.40 -8.83
C GLU A 765 -15.97 -46.16 -10.21
N PHE A 766 -14.84 -45.47 -10.29
CA PHE A 766 -14.15 -45.19 -11.56
C PHE A 766 -13.06 -46.20 -11.90
N THR A 767 -12.93 -47.27 -11.14
CA THR A 767 -11.99 -48.37 -11.45
C THR A 767 -12.54 -49.34 -12.45
N GLY A 768 -13.88 -49.46 -12.59
CA GLY A 768 -14.59 -50.42 -13.41
C GLY A 768 -14.90 -50.04 -14.86
N GLY A 769 -14.33 -48.95 -15.39
CA GLY A 769 -14.56 -48.52 -16.78
C GLY A 769 -15.48 -47.32 -16.96
N ASN A 770 -16.04 -46.80 -15.88
CA ASN A 770 -16.90 -45.60 -15.89
C ASN A 770 -16.09 -44.28 -15.85
N ALA A 771 -14.76 -44.37 -15.74
CA ALA A 771 -13.89 -43.20 -15.76
C ALA A 771 -13.73 -42.63 -17.17
N VAL A 772 -13.62 -41.33 -17.26
CA VAL A 772 -13.19 -40.65 -18.49
C VAL A 772 -11.70 -40.91 -18.70
N ARG A 773 -11.36 -41.80 -19.62
CA ARG A 773 -9.95 -42.15 -19.88
C ARG A 773 -9.21 -41.13 -20.69
N GLU A 774 -9.90 -40.49 -21.63
CA GLU A 774 -9.33 -39.48 -22.53
C GLU A 774 -10.38 -38.42 -22.88
N LEU A 775 -9.95 -37.16 -22.91
CA LEU A 775 -10.74 -36.10 -23.50
C LEU A 775 -10.26 -35.94 -24.96
N SER A 776 -11.02 -36.52 -25.90
CA SER A 776 -10.73 -36.42 -27.33
C SER A 776 -10.91 -35.00 -27.81
N SER A 777 -10.06 -34.59 -28.76
CA SER A 777 -10.02 -33.24 -29.31
C SER A 777 -11.11 -32.93 -30.35
N ASP A 778 -11.94 -33.92 -30.75
CA ASP A 778 -12.69 -33.83 -32.00
C ASP A 778 -14.22 -33.84 -31.89
N GLU A 779 -14.82 -33.95 -30.71
CA GLU A 779 -16.27 -33.77 -30.61
C GLU A 779 -16.60 -32.54 -29.77
N GLY A 780 -16.57 -31.38 -30.47
CA GLY A 780 -17.08 -30.12 -29.97
C GLY A 780 -18.58 -30.20 -29.70
N HIS A 781 -18.95 -30.51 -28.48
CA HIS A 781 -20.15 -29.89 -27.91
C HIS A 781 -19.76 -28.44 -27.58
N LEU A 782 -19.83 -27.60 -28.62
CA LEU A 782 -19.80 -26.15 -28.44
C LEU A 782 -20.91 -25.78 -27.47
N PRO A 783 -20.63 -25.04 -26.39
CA PRO A 783 -21.70 -24.42 -25.61
C PRO A 783 -22.57 -23.65 -26.61
N GLN A 784 -23.91 -23.81 -26.50
CA GLN A 784 -24.83 -22.99 -27.26
C GLN A 784 -24.41 -21.54 -27.17
N SER A 785 -24.39 -20.85 -28.31
CA SER A 785 -24.03 -19.43 -28.40
C SER A 785 -24.74 -18.65 -27.29
N ALA A 786 -23.99 -17.81 -26.57
CA ALA A 786 -24.56 -16.94 -25.55
C ALA A 786 -25.84 -16.29 -26.05
N SER A 787 -26.88 -16.28 -25.23
CA SER A 787 -28.16 -15.65 -25.58
C SER A 787 -27.93 -14.15 -25.88
N GLU A 788 -28.82 -13.54 -26.66
CA GLU A 788 -28.75 -12.11 -26.98
C GLU A 788 -28.74 -11.23 -25.71
N ASP A 789 -29.37 -11.69 -24.63
CA ASP A 789 -29.38 -11.00 -23.34
C ASP A 789 -28.04 -11.09 -22.61
N GLU A 790 -27.31 -12.19 -22.73
CA GLU A 790 -25.93 -12.33 -22.21
C GLU A 790 -24.95 -11.45 -22.99
N LYS A 791 -25.09 -11.37 -24.32
CA LYS A 791 -24.29 -10.46 -25.15
C LYS A 791 -24.51 -9.00 -24.79
N LYS A 792 -25.74 -8.62 -24.45
CA LYS A 792 -26.09 -7.27 -24.04
C LYS A 792 -25.55 -6.88 -22.66
N SER A 793 -25.58 -7.82 -21.73
CA SER A 793 -24.99 -7.70 -20.39
C SER A 793 -23.46 -7.50 -20.44
N ILE A 794 -22.78 -8.17 -21.37
CA ILE A 794 -21.33 -8.03 -21.60
C ILE A 794 -21.00 -6.64 -22.15
N LEU A 795 -21.76 -6.14 -23.13
CA LEU A 795 -21.57 -4.80 -23.70
C LEU A 795 -21.76 -3.68 -22.68
N ASP A 796 -22.64 -3.88 -21.69
CA ASP A 796 -22.91 -2.90 -20.63
C ASP A 796 -21.82 -2.91 -19.53
N LEU A 797 -21.09 -4.01 -19.35
CA LEU A 797 -19.91 -4.08 -18.45
C LEU A 797 -18.69 -3.31 -19.00
N PHE A 798 -18.59 -3.17 -20.33
CA PHE A 798 -17.51 -2.39 -20.96
C PHE A 798 -17.88 -0.91 -21.19
N LYS A 799 -19.09 -0.48 -20.84
CA LYS A 799 -19.54 0.92 -20.93
C LYS A 799 -19.50 1.67 -19.60
N ARG A 800 -19.06 1.02 -18.53
CA ARG A 800 -18.86 1.63 -17.21
C ARG A 800 -17.36 1.74 -16.88
#